data_59726206df5128e7f66bc23f0aad5996
#
_entry.id   59726206df5128e7f66bc23f0aad5996
#
_cell.length_a   1.000
_cell.length_b   1.000
_cell.length_c   1.000
_cell.angle_alpha   90.00
_cell.angle_beta   90.00
_cell.angle_gamma   90.00
#
_symmetry.space_group_name_H-M   'P 1'
#
loop_
_entity.id
_entity.type
_entity.pdbx_description
1 polymer ?
#
loop_
_entity_poly.entity_id
_entity_poly.type
_entity_poly.pdbx_seq_one_letter_code
_entity_poly.pdbx_strand_id
1 'polypeptide(L)'
;MSLLATKPVERIIAEAQETGEHTLKRALTGLDLTFLGVGAIIGTGIFVLTGQAAAKHAGPAVIVSMILAGIVSALAAFCYAEFASTVPISGSAYAYGYATLGEFVAWIIGWDLILEYAFGAATVAVGWSGYVVSFLRDFGVEFPVMFRAAPGTEFVHLPAAIAAQLNEAKTIAVDPGWNIVNDALKAELTKIGHSISHFPVEKSVFNLPGFLIAVFVTLLLVKGIKESANFNTAIVIVKTSVVVLFIVAGIGFINTENFTPFIPPQRVDSLGNPIFGAFGWSGVLTGAAVIFFAYIGFDAVSTAAQEAKNPQRDMPIGILGSLAICTVLYVLVSFVMVGVVSYTQLNVPAPIAEAINAARIRAEGTFFESILSAMPFIIKLGAVVGLSSTMVVMVMGQPRIFYSMSKDGLLPEWAAKVHPKFRTPYVTTIITGAIVAIMAGFVRIDILGELVSIGTLFAFVIVSLGVIIMRYTHPDVERPFKVPLSPAFPILSALASAYLMNGLPLDTWMRLILWMSVGMVIYFAYSYKHSHLAFLSSEEAKVKIPEGKVPVSPIVGVILLIALTFWQFAFTNQPAMQRIVETSIRLFLWLTLGVMVYFLTYGRKQLTSYARDQRVALYGLIASLVNLAVWIGVAYWFWEHYAELHGGIR
;
A
#
# COMPACT_ATOMS: atom_id res chain seq x y z
N MET A 1 -23.32 25.63 -0.20
CA MET A 1 -22.70 24.82 0.87
C MET A 1 -21.20 24.83 0.69
N SER A 2 -20.44 25.00 1.75
CA SER A 2 -18.99 24.95 1.69
C SER A 2 -18.55 23.53 1.30
N LEU A 3 -17.62 23.39 0.36
CA LEU A 3 -16.90 22.14 0.04
C LEU A 3 -16.26 21.49 1.29
N LEU A 4 -16.14 22.29 2.35
CA LEU A 4 -15.49 21.97 3.61
C LEU A 4 -16.49 21.82 4.77
N ALA A 5 -17.78 21.55 4.46
CA ALA A 5 -18.75 21.23 5.49
C ALA A 5 -18.37 19.92 6.18
N THR A 6 -18.32 19.94 7.52
CA THR A 6 -17.97 18.76 8.33
C THR A 6 -19.24 18.10 8.85
N LYS A 7 -19.21 16.78 8.99
CA LYS A 7 -20.24 16.03 9.72
C LYS A 7 -20.04 16.28 11.22
N PRO A 8 -21.08 16.68 11.99
CA PRO A 8 -20.92 16.92 13.42
C PRO A 8 -20.39 15.68 14.16
N VAL A 9 -19.35 15.88 14.98
CA VAL A 9 -18.70 14.78 15.71
C VAL A 9 -19.68 14.08 16.66
N GLU A 10 -20.58 14.86 17.27
CA GLU A 10 -21.63 14.35 18.16
C GLU A 10 -22.58 13.39 17.42
N ARG A 11 -22.95 13.71 16.17
CA ARG A 11 -23.77 12.83 15.33
C ARG A 11 -23.03 11.55 14.95
N ILE A 12 -21.76 11.66 14.63
CA ILE A 12 -20.91 10.50 14.32
C ILE A 12 -20.78 9.57 15.53
N ILE A 13 -20.57 10.14 16.72
CA ILE A 13 -20.52 9.38 17.99
C ILE A 13 -21.89 8.76 18.30
N ALA A 14 -22.98 9.47 18.07
CA ALA A 14 -24.33 8.94 18.26
C ALA A 14 -24.61 7.76 17.31
N GLU A 15 -24.28 7.88 16.02
CA GLU A 15 -24.38 6.78 15.05
C GLU A 15 -23.51 5.57 15.45
N ALA A 16 -22.34 5.81 16.08
CA ALA A 16 -21.48 4.76 16.60
C ALA A 16 -22.01 4.08 17.89
N GLN A 17 -22.89 4.78 18.61
CA GLN A 17 -23.50 4.30 19.85
C GLN A 17 -24.90 3.70 19.66
N GLU A 18 -25.47 3.79 18.45
CA GLU A 18 -26.75 3.13 18.16
C GLU A 18 -26.66 1.64 18.51
N THR A 19 -27.51 1.21 19.45
CA THR A 19 -27.63 -0.18 19.87
C THR A 19 -28.91 -0.77 19.29
N GLY A 20 -28.81 -1.86 18.53
CA GLY A 20 -29.95 -2.53 17.93
C GLY A 20 -29.60 -3.90 17.39
N GLU A 21 -30.58 -4.68 16.93
CA GLU A 21 -30.37 -6.02 16.34
C GLU A 21 -29.45 -6.02 15.11
N HIS A 22 -29.09 -4.86 14.59
CA HIS A 22 -28.25 -4.65 13.41
C HIS A 22 -26.89 -4.00 13.73
N THR A 23 -26.53 -3.84 15.02
CA THR A 23 -25.24 -3.24 15.42
C THR A 23 -24.17 -4.31 15.63
N LEU A 24 -22.90 -3.92 15.46
CA LEU A 24 -21.75 -4.79 15.65
C LEU A 24 -21.55 -5.10 17.14
N LYS A 25 -21.24 -6.36 17.48
CA LYS A 25 -21.03 -6.78 18.85
C LYS A 25 -19.65 -6.34 19.35
N ARG A 26 -19.58 -5.57 20.41
CA ARG A 26 -18.33 -5.17 21.07
C ARG A 26 -17.70 -6.38 21.79
N ALA A 27 -16.76 -7.05 21.11
CA ALA A 27 -16.14 -8.27 21.59
C ALA A 27 -14.60 -8.20 21.64
N LEU A 28 -13.97 -7.33 20.84
CA LEU A 28 -12.53 -7.30 20.63
C LEU A 28 -11.82 -6.54 21.75
N THR A 29 -10.77 -7.14 22.28
CA THR A 29 -9.81 -6.51 23.21
C THR A 29 -8.66 -5.87 22.46
N GLY A 30 -7.81 -5.08 23.12
CA GLY A 30 -6.60 -4.51 22.52
C GLY A 30 -5.66 -5.58 21.95
N LEU A 31 -5.59 -6.76 22.57
CA LEU A 31 -4.80 -7.89 22.06
C LEU A 31 -5.41 -8.48 20.78
N ASP A 32 -6.73 -8.66 20.74
CA ASP A 32 -7.42 -9.14 19.53
C ASP A 32 -7.23 -8.17 18.36
N LEU A 33 -7.29 -6.86 18.64
CA LEU A 33 -7.01 -5.81 17.66
C LEU A 33 -5.54 -5.82 17.20
N THR A 34 -4.60 -6.11 18.11
CA THR A 34 -3.18 -6.29 17.74
C THR A 34 -3.02 -7.49 16.78
N PHE A 35 -3.65 -8.64 17.09
CA PHE A 35 -3.63 -9.78 16.17
C PHE A 35 -4.34 -9.48 14.86
N LEU A 36 -5.44 -8.74 14.87
CA LEU A 36 -6.11 -8.28 13.65
C LEU A 36 -5.16 -7.45 12.79
N GLY A 37 -4.44 -6.49 13.40
CA GLY A 37 -3.46 -5.65 12.71
C GLY A 37 -2.28 -6.47 12.17
N VAL A 38 -1.66 -7.34 12.97
CA VAL A 38 -0.62 -8.27 12.51
C VAL A 38 -1.14 -9.11 11.33
N GLY A 39 -2.41 -9.53 11.41
CA GLY A 39 -3.10 -10.25 10.35
C GLY A 39 -3.24 -9.47 9.05
N ALA A 40 -3.54 -8.20 9.13
CA ALA A 40 -3.66 -7.32 7.96
C ALA A 40 -2.28 -6.94 7.37
N ILE A 41 -1.30 -6.65 8.23
CA ILE A 41 0.03 -6.18 7.84
C ILE A 41 0.87 -7.30 7.18
N ILE A 42 0.96 -8.50 7.77
CA ILE A 42 1.76 -9.60 7.22
C ILE A 42 1.12 -10.12 5.93
N GLY A 43 1.62 -9.66 4.81
CA GLY A 43 1.13 -9.94 3.46
C GLY A 43 2.24 -9.99 2.42
N THR A 44 1.90 -9.71 1.16
CA THR A 44 2.81 -9.73 0.00
C THR A 44 4.01 -8.80 0.16
N GLY A 45 3.89 -7.75 0.96
CA GLY A 45 4.99 -6.83 1.25
C GLY A 45 6.24 -7.55 1.73
N ILE A 46 6.11 -8.36 2.80
CA ILE A 46 7.25 -9.11 3.34
C ILE A 46 7.56 -10.36 2.51
N PHE A 47 6.55 -11.06 2.02
CA PHE A 47 6.74 -12.31 1.30
C PHE A 47 7.32 -12.13 -0.11
N VAL A 48 7.08 -10.98 -0.78
CA VAL A 48 7.46 -10.77 -2.19
C VAL A 48 8.19 -9.45 -2.42
N LEU A 49 7.56 -8.30 -2.07
CA LEU A 49 8.09 -6.99 -2.45
C LEU A 49 9.44 -6.66 -1.80
N THR A 50 9.72 -7.17 -0.61
CA THR A 50 11.01 -6.99 0.07
C THR A 50 12.16 -7.56 -0.76
N GLY A 51 12.01 -8.75 -1.33
CA GLY A 51 13.02 -9.36 -2.21
C GLY A 51 13.20 -8.58 -3.50
N GLN A 52 12.10 -8.14 -4.11
CA GLN A 52 12.15 -7.34 -5.34
C GLN A 52 12.78 -5.96 -5.10
N ALA A 53 12.48 -5.32 -3.97
CA ALA A 53 13.11 -4.04 -3.60
C ALA A 53 14.60 -4.18 -3.32
N ALA A 54 15.03 -5.28 -2.70
CA ALA A 54 16.44 -5.60 -2.57
C ALA A 54 17.12 -5.74 -3.93
N ALA A 55 16.52 -6.50 -4.85
CA ALA A 55 17.11 -6.78 -6.16
C ALA A 55 17.16 -5.59 -7.10
N LYS A 56 16.13 -4.73 -7.08
CA LYS A 56 15.98 -3.62 -8.04
C LYS A 56 16.50 -2.29 -7.52
N HIS A 57 16.38 -2.04 -6.20
CA HIS A 57 16.54 -0.71 -5.63
C HIS A 57 17.66 -0.60 -4.59
N ALA A 58 17.55 -1.30 -3.46
CA ALA A 58 18.36 -1.02 -2.27
C ALA A 58 19.58 -1.94 -2.09
N GLY A 59 19.63 -3.09 -2.77
CA GLY A 59 20.62 -4.12 -2.47
C GLY A 59 20.47 -4.66 -1.04
N PRO A 60 21.57 -5.04 -0.38
CA PRO A 60 21.55 -5.47 1.03
C PRO A 60 21.01 -4.41 1.98
N ALA A 61 21.14 -3.12 1.63
CA ALA A 61 20.60 -2.01 2.42
C ALA A 61 19.07 -1.93 2.44
N VAL A 62 18.35 -2.88 1.83
CA VAL A 62 16.91 -3.06 2.01
C VAL A 62 16.51 -3.15 3.50
N ILE A 63 17.43 -3.59 4.37
CA ILE A 63 17.27 -3.58 5.83
C ILE A 63 17.04 -2.14 6.33
N VAL A 64 17.85 -1.20 5.86
CA VAL A 64 17.70 0.24 6.18
C VAL A 64 16.41 0.79 5.59
N SER A 65 16.07 0.39 4.36
CA SER A 65 14.80 0.75 3.73
C SER A 65 13.60 0.29 4.58
N MET A 66 13.66 -0.91 5.15
CA MET A 66 12.62 -1.47 6.02
C MET A 66 12.49 -0.66 7.33
N ILE A 67 13.60 -0.29 7.94
CA ILE A 67 13.62 0.55 9.15
C ILE A 67 13.02 1.94 8.84
N LEU A 68 13.40 2.57 7.72
CA LEU A 68 12.87 3.87 7.32
C LEU A 68 11.35 3.81 7.09
N ALA A 69 10.86 2.82 6.35
CA ALA A 69 9.44 2.61 6.14
C ALA A 69 8.69 2.37 7.47
N GLY A 70 9.29 1.60 8.40
CA GLY A 70 8.74 1.37 9.73
C GLY A 70 8.65 2.64 10.58
N ILE A 71 9.65 3.50 10.54
CA ILE A 71 9.65 4.80 11.25
C ILE A 71 8.53 5.69 10.69
N VAL A 72 8.42 5.82 9.37
CA VAL A 72 7.35 6.63 8.74
C VAL A 72 5.98 6.09 9.10
N SER A 73 5.80 4.77 9.03
CA SER A 73 4.55 4.11 9.44
C SER A 73 4.22 4.36 10.91
N ALA A 74 5.23 4.33 11.80
CA ALA A 74 5.04 4.60 13.23
C ALA A 74 4.58 6.05 13.47
N LEU A 75 5.18 7.02 12.79
CA LEU A 75 4.77 8.43 12.89
C LEU A 75 3.30 8.61 12.48
N ALA A 76 2.88 7.99 11.38
CA ALA A 76 1.49 8.03 10.93
C ALA A 76 0.55 7.27 11.88
N ALA A 77 0.97 6.10 12.38
CA ALA A 77 0.18 5.28 13.29
C ALA A 77 -0.19 6.01 14.59
N PHE A 78 0.69 6.87 15.13
CA PHE A 78 0.35 7.75 16.25
C PHE A 78 -0.79 8.71 15.91
N CYS A 79 -0.80 9.27 14.69
CA CYS A 79 -1.88 10.16 14.22
C CYS A 79 -3.20 9.39 14.06
N TYR A 80 -3.16 8.20 13.49
CA TYR A 80 -4.32 7.30 13.38
C TYR A 80 -4.84 6.87 14.76
N ALA A 81 -3.96 6.58 15.71
CA ALA A 81 -4.34 6.20 17.07
C ALA A 81 -5.09 7.32 17.80
N GLU A 82 -4.70 8.59 17.61
CA GLU A 82 -5.44 9.73 18.15
C GLU A 82 -6.85 9.82 17.54
N PHE A 83 -6.97 9.72 16.22
CA PHE A 83 -8.28 9.73 15.56
C PHE A 83 -9.15 8.55 16.00
N ALA A 84 -8.61 7.33 15.96
CA ALA A 84 -9.35 6.11 16.28
C ALA A 84 -9.85 6.07 17.74
N SER A 85 -9.09 6.67 18.67
CA SER A 85 -9.49 6.77 20.09
C SER A 85 -10.52 7.90 20.34
N THR A 86 -10.46 8.97 19.53
CA THR A 86 -11.32 10.16 19.68
C THR A 86 -12.66 9.97 18.98
N VAL A 87 -12.66 9.36 17.79
CA VAL A 87 -13.85 9.15 16.93
C VAL A 87 -13.90 7.67 16.53
N PRO A 88 -14.37 6.77 17.43
CA PRO A 88 -14.32 5.33 17.23
C PRO A 88 -15.44 4.82 16.31
N ILE A 89 -15.31 5.08 15.00
CA ILE A 89 -16.25 4.65 13.95
C ILE A 89 -15.56 3.80 12.89
N SER A 90 -16.33 2.90 12.26
CA SER A 90 -15.85 1.97 11.23
C SER A 90 -15.79 2.60 9.84
N GLY A 91 -15.03 3.66 9.68
CA GLY A 91 -14.90 4.35 8.39
C GLY A 91 -13.45 4.66 8.01
N SER A 92 -12.48 4.24 8.87
CA SER A 92 -11.07 4.55 8.67
C SER A 92 -10.83 6.05 8.41
N ALA A 93 -9.77 6.39 7.69
CA ALA A 93 -9.39 7.76 7.35
C ALA A 93 -10.50 8.59 6.67
N TYR A 94 -11.39 7.96 5.88
CA TYR A 94 -12.55 8.63 5.27
C TYR A 94 -13.44 9.31 6.32
N ALA A 95 -13.81 8.55 7.33
CA ALA A 95 -14.72 9.05 8.36
C ALA A 95 -14.06 10.14 9.23
N TYR A 96 -12.78 10.00 9.51
CA TYR A 96 -11.99 11.02 10.22
C TYR A 96 -11.90 12.32 9.40
N GLY A 97 -11.63 12.20 8.09
CA GLY A 97 -11.63 13.33 7.16
C GLY A 97 -12.99 14.05 7.13
N TYR A 98 -14.09 13.28 7.13
CA TYR A 98 -15.45 13.84 7.08
C TYR A 98 -15.83 14.57 8.37
N ALA A 99 -15.39 14.06 9.51
CA ALA A 99 -15.59 14.72 10.80
C ALA A 99 -14.79 16.02 10.96
N THR A 100 -13.60 16.10 10.36
CA THR A 100 -12.61 17.11 10.71
C THR A 100 -12.25 18.08 9.60
N LEU A 101 -12.05 17.57 8.39
CA LEU A 101 -11.57 18.32 7.23
C LEU A 101 -12.70 18.73 6.28
N GLY A 102 -13.81 18.03 6.33
CA GLY A 102 -15.00 18.29 5.54
C GLY A 102 -15.18 17.34 4.37
N GLU A 103 -16.33 17.45 3.73
CA GLU A 103 -16.85 16.54 2.71
C GLU A 103 -15.88 16.31 1.54
N PHE A 104 -15.31 17.38 1.03
CA PHE A 104 -14.42 17.31 -0.14
C PHE A 104 -13.11 16.54 0.17
N VAL A 105 -12.52 16.78 1.33
CA VAL A 105 -11.32 16.06 1.77
C VAL A 105 -11.66 14.61 2.07
N ALA A 106 -12.80 14.36 2.71
CA ALA A 106 -13.29 13.01 2.94
C ALA A 106 -13.48 12.25 1.62
N TRP A 107 -14.03 12.91 0.59
CA TRP A 107 -14.14 12.32 -0.75
C TRP A 107 -12.76 11.95 -1.31
N ILE A 108 -11.77 12.86 -1.24
CA ILE A 108 -10.40 12.59 -1.70
C ILE A 108 -9.84 11.37 -1.00
N ILE A 109 -9.94 11.31 0.33
CA ILE A 109 -9.46 10.15 1.11
C ILE A 109 -10.23 8.89 0.71
N GLY A 110 -11.56 8.93 0.64
CA GLY A 110 -12.38 7.77 0.28
C GLY A 110 -12.09 7.23 -1.11
N TRP A 111 -11.78 8.12 -2.06
CA TRP A 111 -11.36 7.76 -3.42
C TRP A 111 -9.95 7.18 -3.44
N ASP A 112 -9.04 7.73 -2.65
CA ASP A 112 -7.66 7.26 -2.50
C ASP A 112 -7.58 5.88 -1.82
N LEU A 113 -8.44 5.60 -0.85
CA LEU A 113 -8.54 4.29 -0.19
C LEU A 113 -8.86 3.13 -1.17
N ILE A 114 -9.36 3.41 -2.39
CA ILE A 114 -9.50 2.38 -3.42
C ILE A 114 -8.13 1.87 -3.85
N LEU A 115 -7.12 2.75 -3.96
CA LEU A 115 -5.74 2.35 -4.24
C LEU A 115 -5.21 1.44 -3.13
N GLU A 116 -5.54 1.73 -1.90
CA GLU A 116 -5.08 0.93 -0.76
C GLU A 116 -5.73 -0.45 -0.72
N TYR A 117 -7.06 -0.54 -0.74
CA TYR A 117 -7.76 -1.80 -0.55
C TYR A 117 -7.91 -2.64 -1.82
N ALA A 118 -8.39 -2.07 -2.92
CA ALA A 118 -8.60 -2.84 -4.15
C ALA A 118 -7.28 -3.17 -4.85
N PHE A 119 -6.39 -2.19 -5.00
CA PHE A 119 -5.07 -2.44 -5.59
C PHE A 119 -4.18 -3.26 -4.64
N GLY A 120 -4.29 -3.05 -3.33
CA GLY A 120 -3.64 -3.88 -2.32
C GLY A 120 -4.06 -5.34 -2.43
N ALA A 121 -5.36 -5.62 -2.54
CA ALA A 121 -5.87 -6.96 -2.76
C ALA A 121 -5.33 -7.59 -4.07
N ALA A 122 -5.25 -6.81 -5.16
CA ALA A 122 -4.68 -7.28 -6.41
C ALA A 122 -3.18 -7.60 -6.27
N THR A 123 -2.43 -6.76 -5.55
CA THR A 123 -1.01 -7.01 -5.23
C THR A 123 -0.84 -8.33 -4.47
N VAL A 124 -1.72 -8.56 -3.47
CA VAL A 124 -1.71 -9.81 -2.70
C VAL A 124 -2.06 -11.01 -3.58
N ALA A 125 -3.03 -10.88 -4.49
CA ALA A 125 -3.42 -11.96 -5.41
C ALA A 125 -2.28 -12.35 -6.37
N VAL A 126 -1.53 -11.36 -6.90
CA VAL A 126 -0.37 -11.62 -7.75
C VAL A 126 0.76 -12.28 -6.96
N GLY A 127 1.05 -11.83 -5.75
CA GLY A 127 2.03 -12.47 -4.88
C GLY A 127 1.63 -13.90 -4.49
N TRP A 128 0.36 -14.12 -4.17
CA TRP A 128 -0.20 -15.44 -3.90
C TRP A 128 0.00 -16.40 -5.09
N SER A 129 -0.28 -15.92 -6.30
CA SER A 129 -0.08 -16.68 -7.53
C SER A 129 1.35 -17.22 -7.66
N GLY A 130 2.36 -16.38 -7.38
CA GLY A 130 3.75 -16.80 -7.42
C GLY A 130 4.06 -17.96 -6.47
N TYR A 131 3.56 -17.88 -5.23
CA TYR A 131 3.73 -18.96 -4.25
C TYR A 131 2.97 -20.22 -4.62
N VAL A 132 1.76 -20.14 -5.17
CA VAL A 132 0.98 -21.30 -5.62
C VAL A 132 1.66 -21.99 -6.79
N VAL A 133 2.12 -21.25 -7.80
CA VAL A 133 2.87 -21.82 -8.92
C VAL A 133 4.13 -22.52 -8.44
N SER A 134 4.88 -21.89 -7.52
CA SER A 134 6.07 -22.51 -6.92
C SER A 134 5.73 -23.75 -6.08
N PHE A 135 4.61 -23.74 -5.36
CA PHE A 135 4.13 -24.87 -4.58
C PHE A 135 3.69 -26.06 -5.45
N LEU A 136 2.94 -25.81 -6.53
CA LEU A 136 2.51 -26.85 -7.48
C LEU A 136 3.70 -27.54 -8.17
N ARG A 137 4.75 -26.78 -8.43
CA ARG A 137 5.99 -27.29 -9.03
C ARG A 137 6.67 -28.34 -8.13
N ASP A 138 6.61 -28.20 -6.80
CA ASP A 138 7.14 -29.18 -5.84
C ASP A 138 6.45 -30.56 -5.97
N PHE A 139 5.23 -30.60 -6.52
CA PHE A 139 4.49 -31.84 -6.85
C PHE A 139 4.65 -32.27 -8.31
N GLY A 140 5.56 -31.68 -9.07
CA GLY A 140 5.76 -31.99 -10.48
C GLY A 140 4.66 -31.44 -11.41
N VAL A 141 3.79 -30.54 -10.90
CA VAL A 141 2.76 -29.90 -11.71
C VAL A 141 3.31 -28.62 -12.32
N GLU A 142 3.63 -28.65 -13.62
CA GLU A 142 4.03 -27.47 -14.35
C GLU A 142 2.82 -26.67 -14.84
N PHE A 143 2.71 -25.45 -14.35
CA PHE A 143 1.66 -24.54 -14.80
C PHE A 143 2.07 -23.91 -16.15
N PRO A 144 1.18 -23.84 -17.16
CA PRO A 144 1.51 -23.28 -18.48
C PRO A 144 2.08 -21.86 -18.38
N VAL A 145 3.20 -21.59 -19.08
CA VAL A 145 3.89 -20.28 -19.03
C VAL A 145 2.95 -19.13 -19.42
N MET A 146 2.10 -19.35 -20.44
CA MET A 146 1.14 -18.35 -20.92
C MET A 146 0.25 -17.80 -19.79
N PHE A 147 -0.07 -18.62 -18.77
CA PHE A 147 -1.02 -18.27 -17.70
C PHE A 147 -0.38 -18.14 -16.31
N ARG A 148 0.94 -18.14 -16.23
CA ARG A 148 1.70 -18.27 -14.97
C ARG A 148 1.92 -16.94 -14.23
N ALA A 149 1.98 -15.83 -14.96
CA ALA A 149 2.34 -14.51 -14.42
C ALA A 149 1.68 -13.36 -15.19
N ALA A 150 1.90 -12.14 -14.76
CA ALA A 150 1.44 -10.94 -15.46
C ALA A 150 2.02 -10.86 -16.89
N PRO A 151 1.30 -10.21 -17.83
CA PRO A 151 1.74 -10.04 -19.21
C PRO A 151 3.16 -9.49 -19.33
N GLY A 152 3.91 -10.05 -20.29
CA GLY A 152 5.30 -9.63 -20.57
C GLY A 152 6.36 -10.24 -19.66
N THR A 153 5.99 -11.03 -18.66
CA THR A 153 6.96 -11.78 -17.84
C THR A 153 7.60 -12.89 -18.70
N GLU A 154 8.93 -12.83 -18.84
CA GLU A 154 9.69 -13.77 -19.65
C GLU A 154 10.14 -14.98 -18.84
N PHE A 155 10.03 -16.16 -19.42
CA PHE A 155 10.50 -17.43 -18.90
C PHE A 155 11.42 -18.10 -19.91
N VAL A 156 12.49 -18.72 -19.42
CA VAL A 156 13.43 -19.54 -20.21
C VAL A 156 13.34 -20.98 -19.77
N HIS A 157 13.32 -21.90 -20.74
CA HIS A 157 13.32 -23.34 -20.46
C HIS A 157 14.76 -23.86 -20.36
N LEU A 158 15.17 -24.28 -19.18
CA LEU A 158 16.50 -24.81 -18.93
C LEU A 158 16.48 -26.33 -18.92
N PRO A 159 17.34 -26.98 -19.75
CA PRO A 159 17.58 -28.43 -19.67
C PRO A 159 18.15 -28.83 -18.31
N ALA A 160 17.89 -30.08 -17.87
CA ALA A 160 18.36 -30.59 -16.57
C ALA A 160 19.89 -30.49 -16.42
N ALA A 161 20.64 -30.72 -17.48
CA ALA A 161 22.11 -30.62 -17.47
C ALA A 161 22.60 -29.19 -17.17
N ILE A 162 21.98 -28.18 -17.75
CA ILE A 162 22.30 -26.76 -17.52
C ILE A 162 21.89 -26.33 -16.11
N ALA A 163 20.70 -26.75 -15.67
CA ALA A 163 20.24 -26.46 -14.30
C ALA A 163 21.18 -27.10 -13.25
N ALA A 164 21.62 -28.34 -13.47
CA ALA A 164 22.61 -29.02 -12.61
C ALA A 164 23.93 -28.25 -12.57
N GLN A 165 24.47 -27.85 -13.73
CA GLN A 165 25.71 -27.09 -13.83
C GLN A 165 25.65 -25.75 -13.10
N LEU A 166 24.51 -25.04 -13.21
CA LEU A 166 24.27 -23.79 -12.47
C LEU A 166 24.19 -24.01 -10.95
N ASN A 167 23.57 -25.12 -10.52
CA ASN A 167 23.44 -25.47 -9.10
C ASN A 167 24.79 -25.98 -8.49
N GLU A 168 25.66 -26.61 -9.26
CA GLU A 168 27.01 -27.03 -8.80
C GLU A 168 27.83 -25.83 -8.33
N ALA A 169 27.68 -24.68 -8.96
CA ALA A 169 28.32 -23.42 -8.55
C ALA A 169 27.82 -22.90 -7.19
N LYS A 170 26.68 -23.42 -6.67
CA LYS A 170 26.01 -23.00 -5.43
C LYS A 170 25.74 -21.49 -5.35
N THR A 171 25.72 -20.81 -6.50
CA THR A 171 25.49 -19.35 -6.61
C THR A 171 24.03 -19.03 -6.80
N ILE A 172 23.27 -19.84 -7.56
CA ILE A 172 21.82 -19.73 -7.77
C ILE A 172 21.17 -21.10 -7.58
N ALA A 173 19.91 -21.09 -7.16
CA ALA A 173 19.07 -22.27 -7.13
C ALA A 173 18.15 -22.26 -8.35
N VAL A 174 18.36 -23.17 -9.29
CA VAL A 174 17.61 -23.24 -10.54
C VAL A 174 17.10 -24.66 -10.75
N ASP A 175 15.80 -24.79 -11.02
CA ASP A 175 15.22 -26.08 -11.34
C ASP A 175 15.23 -26.34 -12.86
N PRO A 176 15.28 -27.61 -13.30
CA PRO A 176 15.01 -27.95 -14.70
C PRO A 176 13.62 -27.45 -15.13
N GLY A 177 13.47 -27.07 -16.40
CA GLY A 177 12.20 -26.56 -16.93
C GLY A 177 12.12 -25.02 -16.97
N TRP A 178 10.93 -24.47 -16.87
CA TRP A 178 10.68 -23.04 -17.06
C TRP A 178 11.06 -22.20 -15.84
N ASN A 179 12.03 -21.31 -16.00
CA ASN A 179 12.52 -20.37 -14.99
C ASN A 179 12.29 -18.93 -15.43
N ILE A 180 12.02 -18.03 -14.46
CA ILE A 180 11.86 -16.61 -14.74
C ILE A 180 13.20 -15.99 -15.17
N VAL A 181 13.17 -15.18 -16.22
CA VAL A 181 14.38 -14.47 -16.70
C VAL A 181 14.63 -13.27 -15.80
N ASN A 182 15.73 -13.31 -15.06
CA ASN A 182 16.23 -12.19 -14.24
C ASN A 182 17.72 -11.96 -14.49
N ASP A 183 18.25 -10.85 -13.96
CA ASP A 183 19.66 -10.46 -14.18
C ASP A 183 20.65 -11.47 -13.59
N ALA A 184 20.30 -12.10 -12.46
CA ALA A 184 21.12 -13.14 -11.85
C ALA A 184 21.28 -14.36 -12.76
N LEU A 185 20.15 -14.87 -13.29
CA LEU A 185 20.17 -16.00 -14.21
C LEU A 185 20.95 -15.69 -15.51
N LYS A 186 20.77 -14.46 -16.06
CA LYS A 186 21.55 -14.01 -17.23
C LYS A 186 23.04 -14.01 -16.95
N ALA A 187 23.45 -13.46 -15.79
CA ALA A 187 24.85 -13.38 -15.40
C ALA A 187 25.48 -14.78 -15.21
N GLU A 188 24.78 -15.69 -14.51
CA GLU A 188 25.29 -17.05 -14.27
C GLU A 188 25.35 -17.88 -15.56
N LEU A 189 24.34 -17.78 -16.46
CA LEU A 189 24.38 -18.39 -17.78
C LEU A 189 25.60 -17.90 -18.59
N THR A 190 25.89 -16.61 -18.54
CA THR A 190 27.05 -16.03 -19.25
C THR A 190 28.37 -16.60 -18.71
N LYS A 191 28.50 -16.81 -17.39
CA LYS A 191 29.70 -17.39 -16.78
C LYS A 191 30.00 -18.83 -17.28
N ILE A 192 28.95 -19.61 -17.55
CA ILE A 192 29.08 -20.97 -18.10
C ILE A 192 29.06 -20.99 -19.65
N GLY A 193 29.20 -19.83 -20.31
CA GLY A 193 29.31 -19.74 -21.77
C GLY A 193 27.97 -19.80 -22.52
N HIS A 194 26.86 -19.63 -21.85
CA HIS A 194 25.52 -19.62 -22.44
C HIS A 194 24.85 -18.25 -22.41
N SER A 195 23.95 -18.02 -23.34
CA SER A 195 23.04 -16.85 -23.37
C SER A 195 21.59 -17.33 -23.28
N ILE A 196 20.70 -16.47 -22.78
CA ILE A 196 19.24 -16.73 -22.77
C ILE A 196 18.73 -17.11 -24.17
N SER A 197 19.28 -16.49 -25.23
CA SER A 197 18.91 -16.77 -26.63
C SER A 197 19.25 -18.20 -27.10
N HIS A 198 20.05 -18.96 -26.36
CA HIS A 198 20.34 -20.34 -26.69
C HIS A 198 19.23 -21.32 -26.28
N PHE A 199 18.24 -20.85 -25.52
CA PHE A 199 17.16 -21.65 -24.96
C PHE A 199 15.79 -21.14 -25.38
N PRO A 200 14.75 -21.99 -25.37
CA PRO A 200 13.37 -21.55 -25.60
C PRO A 200 12.95 -20.49 -24.58
N VAL A 201 12.39 -19.38 -25.08
CA VAL A 201 11.86 -18.29 -24.27
C VAL A 201 10.39 -18.10 -24.59
N GLU A 202 9.56 -18.07 -23.55
CA GLU A 202 8.14 -17.76 -23.66
C GLU A 202 7.75 -16.61 -22.72
N LYS A 203 6.68 -15.88 -23.09
CA LYS A 203 6.13 -14.78 -22.30
C LYS A 203 4.76 -15.14 -21.76
N SER A 204 4.52 -14.79 -20.49
CA SER A 204 3.17 -14.85 -19.95
C SER A 204 2.28 -13.78 -20.56
N VAL A 205 1.00 -14.12 -20.71
CA VAL A 205 -0.05 -13.25 -21.27
C VAL A 205 -1.09 -12.89 -20.21
N PHE A 206 -1.27 -13.76 -19.21
CA PHE A 206 -2.30 -13.62 -18.20
C PHE A 206 -1.95 -14.37 -16.92
N ASN A 207 -2.18 -13.76 -15.77
CA ASN A 207 -1.99 -14.41 -14.48
C ASN A 207 -3.28 -15.10 -14.01
N LEU A 208 -3.50 -16.32 -14.49
CA LEU A 208 -4.73 -17.08 -14.19
C LEU A 208 -4.86 -17.43 -12.69
N PRO A 209 -3.85 -17.90 -11.95
CA PRO A 209 -4.01 -18.19 -10.53
C PRO A 209 -4.38 -16.93 -9.72
N GLY A 210 -3.77 -15.77 -10.02
CA GLY A 210 -4.10 -14.50 -9.38
C GLY A 210 -5.53 -14.05 -9.66
N PHE A 211 -6.01 -14.23 -10.89
CA PHE A 211 -7.39 -13.97 -11.26
C PHE A 211 -8.36 -14.90 -10.52
N LEU A 212 -8.08 -16.20 -10.50
CA LEU A 212 -8.99 -17.20 -9.89
C LEU A 212 -9.13 -17.04 -8.38
N ILE A 213 -8.03 -16.73 -7.66
CA ILE A 213 -8.13 -16.51 -6.21
C ILE A 213 -8.94 -15.24 -5.91
N ALA A 214 -8.81 -14.18 -6.73
CA ALA A 214 -9.61 -12.97 -6.59
C ALA A 214 -11.10 -13.24 -6.77
N VAL A 215 -11.47 -14.02 -7.78
CA VAL A 215 -12.86 -14.47 -8.02
C VAL A 215 -13.34 -15.32 -6.84
N PHE A 216 -12.55 -16.29 -6.40
CA PHE A 216 -12.90 -17.18 -5.30
C PHE A 216 -13.17 -16.40 -4.00
N VAL A 217 -12.26 -15.51 -3.61
CA VAL A 217 -12.41 -14.66 -2.42
C VAL A 217 -13.64 -13.76 -2.54
N THR A 218 -13.90 -13.22 -3.73
CA THR A 218 -15.10 -12.39 -3.97
C THR A 218 -16.39 -13.18 -3.74
N LEU A 219 -16.49 -14.36 -4.32
CA LEU A 219 -17.68 -15.24 -4.13
C LEU A 219 -17.88 -15.62 -2.66
N LEU A 220 -16.77 -15.89 -1.96
CA LEU A 220 -16.78 -16.19 -0.54
C LEU A 220 -17.29 -15.00 0.29
N LEU A 221 -16.84 -13.77 -0.01
CA LEU A 221 -17.26 -12.55 0.68
C LEU A 221 -18.70 -12.14 0.37
N VAL A 222 -19.18 -12.37 -0.85
CA VAL A 222 -20.61 -12.16 -1.20
C VAL A 222 -21.51 -13.06 -0.37
N LYS A 223 -21.12 -14.32 -0.17
CA LYS A 223 -21.86 -15.29 0.66
C LYS A 223 -21.80 -14.94 2.15
N GLY A 224 -20.81 -14.14 2.55
CA GLY A 224 -20.55 -13.74 3.93
C GLY A 224 -19.77 -14.80 4.71
N ILE A 225 -18.60 -14.40 5.19
CA ILE A 225 -17.83 -15.17 6.15
C ILE A 225 -18.25 -14.70 7.54
N LYS A 226 -18.79 -15.59 8.34
CA LYS A 226 -18.83 -15.42 9.79
C LYS A 226 -17.44 -15.78 10.32
N GLU A 227 -16.48 -14.89 10.13
CA GLU A 227 -15.17 -15.06 10.75
C GLU A 227 -15.32 -14.90 12.25
N SER A 228 -15.17 -16.01 12.95
CA SER A 228 -14.90 -15.95 14.38
C SER A 228 -13.52 -15.29 14.56
N ALA A 229 -13.40 -14.35 15.51
CA ALA A 229 -12.10 -13.75 15.89
C ALA A 229 -11.04 -14.84 16.13
N ASN A 230 -11.44 -16.00 16.64
CA ASN A 230 -10.58 -17.16 16.88
C ASN A 230 -10.00 -17.74 15.58
N PHE A 231 -10.78 -17.79 14.49
CA PHE A 231 -10.29 -18.31 13.19
C PHE A 231 -9.24 -17.36 12.58
N ASN A 232 -9.51 -16.06 12.62
CA ASN A 232 -8.53 -15.06 12.20
C ASN A 232 -7.25 -15.14 13.03
N THR A 233 -7.36 -15.24 14.35
CA THR A 233 -6.22 -15.40 15.25
C THR A 233 -5.41 -16.66 14.93
N ALA A 234 -6.06 -17.79 14.63
CA ALA A 234 -5.39 -19.03 14.25
C ALA A 234 -4.56 -18.85 12.95
N ILE A 235 -5.14 -18.22 11.93
CA ILE A 235 -4.39 -17.93 10.68
C ILE A 235 -3.23 -16.98 10.93
N VAL A 236 -3.42 -15.96 11.75
CA VAL A 236 -2.34 -15.00 12.11
C VAL A 236 -1.21 -15.71 12.83
N ILE A 237 -1.52 -16.63 13.74
CA ILE A 237 -0.50 -17.46 14.42
C ILE A 237 0.26 -18.30 13.39
N VAL A 238 -0.42 -18.96 12.46
CA VAL A 238 0.22 -19.80 11.43
C VAL A 238 1.18 -18.95 10.59
N LYS A 239 0.74 -17.83 10.01
CA LYS A 239 1.60 -17.01 9.14
C LYS A 239 2.75 -16.35 9.90
N THR A 240 2.52 -15.91 11.14
CA THR A 240 3.59 -15.36 12.00
C THR A 240 4.60 -16.45 12.36
N SER A 241 4.15 -17.66 12.66
CA SER A 241 5.02 -18.81 12.93
C SER A 241 5.88 -19.17 11.71
N VAL A 242 5.34 -19.09 10.50
CA VAL A 242 6.11 -19.32 9.25
C VAL A 242 7.20 -18.26 9.08
N VAL A 243 6.90 -16.99 9.37
CA VAL A 243 7.90 -15.90 9.33
C VAL A 243 9.00 -16.12 10.36
N VAL A 244 8.64 -16.45 11.60
CA VAL A 244 9.60 -16.76 12.67
C VAL A 244 10.43 -18.00 12.31
N LEU A 245 9.80 -19.03 11.76
CA LEU A 245 10.47 -20.24 11.33
C LEU A 245 11.51 -19.96 10.24
N PHE A 246 11.19 -19.10 9.26
CA PHE A 246 12.13 -18.64 8.24
C PHE A 246 13.35 -17.94 8.88
N ILE A 247 13.11 -17.03 9.84
CA ILE A 247 14.19 -16.31 10.54
C ILE A 247 15.12 -17.31 11.25
N VAL A 248 14.53 -18.20 12.06
CA VAL A 248 15.30 -19.17 12.85
C VAL A 248 16.07 -20.16 11.96
N ALA A 249 15.42 -20.65 10.90
CA ALA A 249 16.06 -21.59 9.98
C ALA A 249 17.16 -20.93 9.12
N GLY A 250 16.97 -19.68 8.72
CA GLY A 250 17.90 -18.98 7.83
C GLY A 250 19.11 -18.37 8.53
N ILE A 251 18.99 -17.99 9.80
CA ILE A 251 20.04 -17.23 10.51
C ILE A 251 21.40 -17.98 10.58
N GLY A 252 21.37 -19.31 10.64
CA GLY A 252 22.57 -20.16 10.65
C GLY A 252 23.27 -20.28 9.29
N PHE A 253 22.66 -19.82 8.21
CA PHE A 253 23.15 -19.94 6.84
C PHE A 253 23.49 -18.59 6.19
N ILE A 254 23.60 -17.54 7.00
CA ILE A 254 24.00 -16.20 6.56
C ILE A 254 25.45 -16.25 6.05
N ASN A 255 25.66 -15.77 4.83
CA ASN A 255 26.98 -15.48 4.29
C ASN A 255 27.22 -13.96 4.35
N THR A 256 28.23 -13.54 5.11
CA THR A 256 28.55 -12.11 5.30
C THR A 256 29.01 -11.42 4.02
N GLU A 257 29.51 -12.17 3.03
CA GLU A 257 29.86 -11.62 1.72
C GLU A 257 28.65 -11.04 0.97
N ASN A 258 27.44 -11.57 1.22
CA ASN A 258 26.21 -11.06 0.63
C ASN A 258 25.89 -9.62 1.06
N PHE A 259 26.50 -9.12 2.14
CA PHE A 259 26.36 -7.75 2.58
C PHE A 259 27.40 -6.80 1.95
N THR A 260 28.27 -7.29 1.06
CA THR A 260 29.34 -6.46 0.50
C THR A 260 29.18 -6.30 -1.03
N PRO A 261 29.04 -5.07 -1.56
CA PRO A 261 28.92 -3.81 -0.80
C PRO A 261 27.52 -3.66 -0.17
N PHE A 262 27.42 -3.14 1.05
CA PHE A 262 26.14 -2.99 1.76
C PHE A 262 25.16 -2.08 1.03
N ILE A 263 25.66 -0.96 0.49
CA ILE A 263 24.94 -0.11 -0.46
C ILE A 263 25.66 -0.25 -1.80
N PRO A 264 25.13 -1.02 -2.77
CA PRO A 264 25.75 -1.15 -4.07
C PRO A 264 25.87 0.20 -4.78
N PRO A 265 26.86 0.39 -5.68
CA PRO A 265 26.98 1.61 -6.47
C PRO A 265 25.70 1.91 -7.22
N GLN A 266 25.41 3.21 -7.42
CA GLN A 266 24.26 3.64 -8.21
C GLN A 266 24.39 3.11 -9.64
N ARG A 267 23.32 2.52 -10.17
CA ARG A 267 23.28 2.08 -11.57
C ARG A 267 23.31 3.30 -12.49
N VAL A 268 23.92 3.12 -13.65
CA VAL A 268 23.97 4.14 -14.70
C VAL A 268 23.25 3.62 -15.94
N ASP A 269 22.69 4.55 -16.73
CA ASP A 269 22.11 4.26 -18.03
C ASP A 269 23.19 4.03 -19.10
N SER A 270 22.78 3.77 -20.35
CA SER A 270 23.67 3.56 -21.49
C SER A 270 24.54 4.80 -21.83
N LEU A 271 24.16 5.98 -21.33
CA LEU A 271 24.88 7.25 -21.51
C LEU A 271 25.80 7.59 -20.32
N GLY A 272 25.83 6.73 -19.28
CA GLY A 272 26.60 6.95 -18.06
C GLY A 272 25.93 7.84 -17.03
N ASN A 273 24.65 8.21 -17.19
CA ASN A 273 23.92 9.00 -16.21
C ASN A 273 23.40 8.11 -15.07
N PRO A 274 23.43 8.59 -13.81
CA PRO A 274 22.94 7.84 -12.68
C PRO A 274 21.41 7.66 -12.75
N ILE A 275 20.95 6.41 -12.61
CA ILE A 275 19.53 6.07 -12.54
C ILE A 275 19.05 6.29 -11.11
N PHE A 276 18.13 7.23 -10.91
CA PHE A 276 17.52 7.47 -9.60
C PHE A 276 16.72 6.25 -9.14
N GLY A 277 16.89 5.88 -7.89
CA GLY A 277 16.15 4.76 -7.29
C GLY A 277 16.70 3.36 -7.60
N ALA A 278 17.84 3.25 -8.28
CA ALA A 278 18.51 1.98 -8.53
C ALA A 278 19.90 1.98 -7.88
N PHE A 279 20.00 1.40 -6.69
CA PHE A 279 21.15 1.40 -5.79
C PHE A 279 21.62 2.80 -5.35
N GLY A 280 22.71 2.88 -4.57
CA GLY A 280 23.07 4.08 -3.86
C GLY A 280 22.02 4.49 -2.81
N TRP A 281 22.14 5.67 -2.24
CA TRP A 281 21.16 6.17 -1.26
C TRP A 281 19.78 6.45 -1.87
N SER A 282 19.71 6.83 -3.13
CA SER A 282 18.44 7.00 -3.84
C SER A 282 17.70 5.66 -3.96
N GLY A 283 18.43 4.56 -4.18
CA GLY A 283 17.88 3.21 -4.19
C GLY A 283 17.38 2.75 -2.82
N VAL A 284 18.06 3.12 -1.72
CA VAL A 284 17.56 2.87 -0.36
C VAL A 284 16.25 3.60 -0.11
N LEU A 285 16.12 4.85 -0.56
CA LEU A 285 14.90 5.64 -0.44
C LEU A 285 13.76 5.05 -1.27
N THR A 286 14.01 4.73 -2.54
CA THR A 286 13.00 4.10 -3.41
C THR A 286 12.62 2.72 -2.88
N GLY A 287 13.61 1.94 -2.41
CA GLY A 287 13.35 0.68 -1.72
C GLY A 287 12.41 0.85 -0.52
N ALA A 288 12.65 1.86 0.32
CA ALA A 288 11.77 2.18 1.46
C ALA A 288 10.36 2.55 1.00
N ALA A 289 10.22 3.34 -0.05
CA ALA A 289 8.94 3.76 -0.60
C ALA A 289 8.14 2.58 -1.19
N VAL A 290 8.80 1.66 -1.89
CA VAL A 290 8.18 0.46 -2.47
C VAL A 290 7.77 -0.53 -1.37
N ILE A 291 8.69 -0.84 -0.43
CA ILE A 291 8.40 -1.79 0.66
C ILE A 291 7.51 -1.20 1.75
N PHE A 292 7.24 0.10 1.73
CA PHE A 292 6.24 0.71 2.61
C PHE A 292 4.90 -0.01 2.54
N PHE A 293 4.56 -0.57 1.37
CA PHE A 293 3.42 -1.48 1.21
C PHE A 293 3.35 -2.58 2.27
N ALA A 294 4.50 -3.06 2.75
CA ALA A 294 4.54 -4.12 3.76
C ALA A 294 3.93 -3.69 5.11
N TYR A 295 3.89 -2.40 5.40
CA TYR A 295 3.35 -1.86 6.64
C TYR A 295 1.87 -1.49 6.55
N ILE A 296 1.27 -1.48 5.36
CA ILE A 296 -0.15 -1.17 5.16
C ILE A 296 -1.00 -2.24 5.85
N GLY A 297 -2.05 -1.80 6.53
CA GLY A 297 -2.98 -2.68 7.26
C GLY A 297 -3.10 -2.37 8.75
N PHE A 298 -2.19 -1.60 9.37
CA PHE A 298 -2.39 -1.15 10.75
C PHE A 298 -3.58 -0.19 10.88
N ASP A 299 -3.84 0.58 9.86
CA ASP A 299 -4.99 1.49 9.72
C ASP A 299 -6.31 0.72 9.55
N ALA A 300 -6.27 -0.48 8.93
CA ALA A 300 -7.42 -1.38 8.84
C ALA A 300 -7.95 -1.79 10.23
N VAL A 301 -7.10 -1.79 11.28
CA VAL A 301 -7.54 -1.95 12.67
C VAL A 301 -8.59 -0.91 13.03
N SER A 302 -8.47 0.33 12.50
CA SER A 302 -9.41 1.41 12.77
C SER A 302 -10.84 1.11 12.28
N THR A 303 -11.00 0.24 11.28
CA THR A 303 -12.31 -0.18 10.79
C THR A 303 -13.06 -1.07 11.78
N ALA A 304 -12.37 -1.68 12.75
CA ALA A 304 -12.94 -2.51 13.80
C ALA A 304 -13.26 -1.73 15.09
N ALA A 305 -13.18 -0.39 15.07
CA ALA A 305 -13.38 0.44 16.25
C ALA A 305 -14.73 0.22 16.95
N GLN A 306 -15.80 -0.04 16.19
CA GLN A 306 -17.14 -0.33 16.74
C GLN A 306 -17.25 -1.72 17.38
N GLU A 307 -16.33 -2.63 17.08
CA GLU A 307 -16.27 -3.98 17.64
C GLU A 307 -15.37 -4.04 18.89
N ALA A 308 -14.60 -2.99 19.18
CA ALA A 308 -13.71 -2.91 20.33
C ALA A 308 -14.51 -2.78 21.65
N LYS A 309 -14.07 -3.49 22.71
CA LYS A 309 -14.67 -3.40 24.05
C LYS A 309 -14.48 -2.01 24.65
N ASN A 310 -13.28 -1.48 24.56
CA ASN A 310 -12.92 -0.14 25.02
C ASN A 310 -12.12 0.58 23.95
N PRO A 311 -12.78 1.17 22.90
CA PRO A 311 -12.10 1.74 21.75
C PRO A 311 -11.05 2.79 22.12
N GLN A 312 -11.32 3.59 23.14
CA GLN A 312 -10.43 4.66 23.57
C GLN A 312 -9.04 4.18 23.98
N ARG A 313 -8.95 3.00 24.58
CA ARG A 313 -7.71 2.35 25.03
C ARG A 313 -7.22 1.31 24.01
N ASP A 314 -8.15 0.48 23.53
CA ASP A 314 -7.81 -0.74 22.79
C ASP A 314 -7.35 -0.42 21.36
N MET A 315 -7.87 0.68 20.75
CA MET A 315 -7.47 1.08 19.41
C MET A 315 -5.98 1.51 19.32
N PRO A 316 -5.47 2.41 20.17
CA PRO A 316 -4.04 2.73 20.19
C PRO A 316 -3.15 1.50 20.41
N ILE A 317 -3.55 0.58 21.31
CA ILE A 317 -2.81 -0.65 21.58
C ILE A 317 -2.77 -1.54 20.33
N GLY A 318 -3.91 -1.73 19.66
CA GLY A 318 -4.01 -2.54 18.46
C GLY A 318 -3.16 -2.00 17.32
N ILE A 319 -3.27 -0.70 17.04
CA ILE A 319 -2.56 -0.02 15.94
C ILE A 319 -1.04 -0.04 16.19
N LEU A 320 -0.60 0.48 17.33
CA LEU A 320 0.84 0.61 17.63
C LEU A 320 1.49 -0.74 17.94
N GLY A 321 0.77 -1.65 18.61
CA GLY A 321 1.27 -2.98 18.96
C GLY A 321 1.49 -3.85 17.73
N SER A 322 0.53 -3.88 16.79
CA SER A 322 0.67 -4.63 15.54
C SER A 322 1.84 -4.12 14.69
N LEU A 323 1.96 -2.80 14.57
CA LEU A 323 3.05 -2.18 13.82
C LEU A 323 4.42 -2.49 14.44
N ALA A 324 4.56 -2.41 15.76
CA ALA A 324 5.82 -2.70 16.44
C ALA A 324 6.26 -4.16 16.24
N ILE A 325 5.35 -5.12 16.40
CA ILE A 325 5.61 -6.55 16.17
C ILE A 325 6.05 -6.78 14.71
N CYS A 326 5.29 -6.25 13.75
CA CYS A 326 5.60 -6.43 12.33
C CYS A 326 6.92 -5.77 11.94
N THR A 327 7.26 -4.59 12.49
CA THR A 327 8.53 -3.92 12.20
C THR A 327 9.72 -4.79 12.61
N VAL A 328 9.69 -5.36 13.81
CA VAL A 328 10.77 -6.25 14.28
C VAL A 328 10.89 -7.47 13.37
N LEU A 329 9.79 -8.13 13.07
CA LEU A 329 9.79 -9.31 12.18
C LEU A 329 10.32 -8.96 10.79
N TYR A 330 9.93 -7.83 10.23
CA TYR A 330 10.27 -7.42 8.87
C TYR A 330 11.76 -7.07 8.73
N VAL A 331 12.31 -6.38 9.71
CA VAL A 331 13.75 -6.09 9.74
C VAL A 331 14.55 -7.40 9.82
N LEU A 332 14.13 -8.34 10.68
CA LEU A 332 14.79 -9.63 10.81
C LEU A 332 14.66 -10.49 9.54
N VAL A 333 13.48 -10.55 8.92
CA VAL A 333 13.30 -11.28 7.65
C VAL A 333 14.17 -10.68 6.55
N SER A 334 14.20 -9.35 6.43
CA SER A 334 15.03 -8.68 5.43
C SER A 334 16.50 -8.99 5.64
N PHE A 335 16.98 -8.93 6.89
CA PHE A 335 18.35 -9.25 7.25
C PHE A 335 18.72 -10.70 6.89
N VAL A 336 17.90 -11.66 7.29
CA VAL A 336 18.15 -13.08 7.01
C VAL A 336 18.09 -13.35 5.50
N MET A 337 17.08 -12.81 4.81
CA MET A 337 16.85 -13.05 3.38
C MET A 337 18.07 -12.60 2.53
N VAL A 338 18.52 -11.35 2.70
CA VAL A 338 19.69 -10.85 1.94
C VAL A 338 21.01 -11.41 2.45
N GLY A 339 21.06 -11.91 3.68
CA GLY A 339 22.22 -12.61 4.23
C GLY A 339 22.37 -14.03 3.69
N VAL A 340 21.27 -14.75 3.50
CA VAL A 340 21.28 -16.12 2.98
C VAL A 340 21.50 -16.14 1.47
N VAL A 341 20.86 -15.24 0.71
CA VAL A 341 20.91 -15.20 -0.76
C VAL A 341 21.37 -13.83 -1.22
N SER A 342 22.18 -13.78 -2.27
CA SER A 342 22.53 -12.50 -2.91
C SER A 342 21.27 -11.77 -3.36
N TYR A 343 21.19 -10.47 -3.07
CA TYR A 343 20.07 -9.63 -3.44
C TYR A 343 19.72 -9.69 -4.93
N THR A 344 20.68 -9.94 -5.80
CA THR A 344 20.48 -10.06 -7.26
C THR A 344 19.55 -11.21 -7.66
N GLN A 345 19.42 -12.23 -6.81
CA GLN A 345 18.60 -13.43 -7.05
C GLN A 345 17.16 -13.26 -6.54
N LEU A 346 16.90 -12.22 -5.75
CA LEU A 346 15.63 -12.02 -5.07
C LEU A 346 14.52 -11.40 -5.95
N ASN A 347 14.79 -11.07 -7.22
CA ASN A 347 13.76 -10.62 -8.17
C ASN A 347 12.97 -11.81 -8.74
N VAL A 348 12.29 -12.52 -7.87
CA VAL A 348 11.48 -13.71 -8.17
C VAL A 348 10.11 -13.61 -7.51
N PRO A 349 9.11 -14.40 -7.94
CA PRO A 349 7.77 -14.36 -7.37
C PRO A 349 7.68 -14.85 -5.91
N ALA A 350 8.63 -15.65 -5.44
CA ALA A 350 8.62 -16.22 -4.09
C ALA A 350 10.02 -16.13 -3.42
N PRO A 351 10.53 -14.90 -3.12
CA PRO A 351 11.91 -14.70 -2.67
C PRO A 351 12.24 -15.35 -1.32
N ILE A 352 11.29 -15.47 -0.39
CA ILE A 352 11.50 -16.19 0.88
C ILE A 352 11.71 -17.69 0.63
N ALA A 353 10.95 -18.28 -0.30
CA ALA A 353 11.14 -19.67 -0.69
C ALA A 353 12.50 -19.88 -1.37
N GLU A 354 12.96 -18.92 -2.19
CA GLU A 354 14.27 -18.93 -2.80
C GLU A 354 15.39 -18.91 -1.75
N ALA A 355 15.28 -18.03 -0.76
CA ALA A 355 16.25 -17.94 0.33
C ALA A 355 16.34 -19.26 1.13
N ILE A 356 15.20 -19.89 1.43
CA ILE A 356 15.23 -21.16 2.17
C ILE A 356 15.73 -22.34 1.32
N ASN A 357 15.48 -22.33 0.01
CA ASN A 357 16.06 -23.30 -0.92
C ASN A 357 17.58 -23.19 -0.95
N ALA A 358 18.13 -21.99 -0.99
CA ALA A 358 19.57 -21.77 -0.94
C ALA A 358 20.16 -22.22 0.41
N ALA A 359 19.46 -21.99 1.53
CA ALA A 359 19.88 -22.52 2.83
C ALA A 359 19.88 -24.06 2.84
N ARG A 360 18.86 -24.70 2.26
CA ARG A 360 18.77 -26.17 2.12
C ARG A 360 19.94 -26.74 1.34
N ILE A 361 20.29 -26.16 0.19
CA ILE A 361 21.44 -26.62 -0.64
C ILE A 361 22.75 -26.51 0.15
N ARG A 362 22.94 -25.47 0.95
CA ARG A 362 24.12 -25.31 1.80
C ARG A 362 24.15 -26.27 2.98
N ALA A 363 23.02 -26.78 3.41
CA ALA A 363 22.87 -27.71 4.51
C ALA A 363 23.11 -29.18 4.10
N GLU A 364 23.20 -29.47 2.80
CA GLU A 364 23.47 -30.84 2.30
C GLU A 364 24.72 -31.42 2.95
N GLY A 365 24.60 -32.65 3.48
CA GLY A 365 25.67 -33.32 4.25
C GLY A 365 25.83 -32.83 5.69
N THR A 366 25.00 -31.94 6.18
CA THR A 366 25.01 -31.49 7.58
C THR A 366 23.85 -32.08 8.39
N PHE A 367 23.91 -31.97 9.73
CA PHE A 367 22.82 -32.40 10.62
C PHE A 367 21.48 -31.68 10.32
N PHE A 368 21.55 -30.47 9.74
CA PHE A 368 20.36 -29.65 9.46
C PHE A 368 19.67 -30.03 8.14
N GLU A 369 20.22 -30.90 7.32
CA GLU A 369 19.66 -31.30 6.02
C GLU A 369 18.23 -31.81 6.14
N SER A 370 17.96 -32.71 7.10
CA SER A 370 16.65 -33.30 7.34
C SER A 370 15.58 -32.26 7.71
N ILE A 371 15.96 -31.25 8.50
CA ILE A 371 15.06 -30.17 8.94
C ILE A 371 14.79 -29.23 7.78
N LEU A 372 15.82 -28.83 7.06
CA LEU A 372 15.70 -27.87 5.96
C LEU A 372 15.07 -28.45 4.71
N SER A 373 15.05 -29.77 4.55
CA SER A 373 14.38 -30.44 3.42
C SER A 373 12.86 -30.20 3.38
N ALA A 374 12.20 -30.12 4.54
CA ALA A 374 10.76 -29.85 4.65
C ALA A 374 10.40 -28.36 4.66
N MET A 375 11.39 -27.47 4.92
CA MET A 375 11.15 -26.04 5.11
C MET A 375 10.56 -25.33 3.89
N PRO A 376 11.02 -25.54 2.64
CA PRO A 376 10.47 -24.89 1.46
C PRO A 376 8.96 -25.16 1.33
N PHE A 377 8.55 -26.41 1.56
CA PHE A 377 7.14 -26.81 1.54
C PHE A 377 6.32 -26.07 2.60
N ILE A 378 6.79 -26.07 3.85
CA ILE A 378 6.09 -25.43 4.98
C ILE A 378 5.96 -23.91 4.73
N ILE A 379 7.02 -23.26 4.26
CA ILE A 379 7.02 -21.83 3.99
C ILE A 379 6.10 -21.48 2.83
N LYS A 380 6.12 -22.23 1.72
CA LYS A 380 5.22 -22.02 0.58
C LYS A 380 3.77 -22.20 0.98
N LEU A 381 3.45 -23.28 1.70
CA LEU A 381 2.09 -23.55 2.20
C LEU A 381 1.63 -22.43 3.16
N GLY A 382 2.47 -22.04 4.11
CA GLY A 382 2.15 -20.97 5.05
C GLY A 382 2.00 -19.61 4.39
N ALA A 383 2.79 -19.31 3.35
CA ALA A 383 2.63 -18.11 2.53
C ALA A 383 1.29 -18.12 1.78
N VAL A 384 0.93 -19.23 1.14
CA VAL A 384 -0.35 -19.38 0.43
C VAL A 384 -1.53 -19.15 1.37
N VAL A 385 -1.54 -19.78 2.55
CA VAL A 385 -2.61 -19.60 3.55
C VAL A 385 -2.60 -18.17 4.09
N GLY A 386 -1.42 -17.64 4.42
CA GLY A 386 -1.28 -16.28 4.98
C GLY A 386 -1.71 -15.19 4.00
N LEU A 387 -1.31 -15.28 2.74
CA LEU A 387 -1.70 -14.32 1.70
C LEU A 387 -3.19 -14.39 1.38
N SER A 388 -3.80 -15.59 1.40
CA SER A 388 -5.26 -15.75 1.24
C SER A 388 -6.02 -14.97 2.30
N SER A 389 -5.59 -15.04 3.57
CA SER A 389 -6.20 -14.31 4.68
C SER A 389 -6.08 -12.78 4.50
N THR A 390 -4.90 -12.29 4.16
CA THR A 390 -4.68 -10.86 3.91
C THR A 390 -5.56 -10.35 2.77
N MET A 391 -5.70 -11.14 1.69
CA MET A 391 -6.56 -10.80 0.57
C MET A 391 -8.03 -10.67 0.97
N VAL A 392 -8.53 -11.60 1.81
CA VAL A 392 -9.91 -11.53 2.34
C VAL A 392 -10.13 -10.22 3.09
N VAL A 393 -9.19 -9.82 3.96
CA VAL A 393 -9.28 -8.56 4.72
C VAL A 393 -9.31 -7.35 3.79
N MET A 394 -8.43 -7.30 2.80
CA MET A 394 -8.35 -6.18 1.84
C MET A 394 -9.61 -6.08 0.98
N VAL A 395 -10.08 -7.18 0.38
CA VAL A 395 -11.30 -7.17 -0.46
C VAL A 395 -12.54 -6.85 0.37
N MET A 396 -12.56 -7.20 1.66
CA MET A 396 -13.68 -6.88 2.56
C MET A 396 -13.69 -5.40 2.97
N GLY A 397 -12.53 -4.74 3.05
CA GLY A 397 -12.42 -3.34 3.47
C GLY A 397 -13.09 -2.38 2.49
N GLN A 398 -12.82 -2.51 1.19
CA GLN A 398 -13.30 -1.58 0.17
C GLN A 398 -14.83 -1.44 0.09
N PRO A 399 -15.63 -2.52 0.06
CA PRO A 399 -17.09 -2.41 0.05
C PRO A 399 -17.67 -1.70 1.29
N ARG A 400 -17.00 -1.78 2.44
CA ARG A 400 -17.42 -1.07 3.66
C ARG A 400 -17.23 0.45 3.52
N ILE A 401 -16.15 0.88 2.88
CA ILE A 401 -15.90 2.30 2.57
C ILE A 401 -16.95 2.81 1.59
N PHE A 402 -17.20 2.09 0.51
CA PHE A 402 -18.27 2.44 -0.45
C PHE A 402 -19.64 2.51 0.20
N TYR A 403 -19.94 1.59 1.11
CA TYR A 403 -21.17 1.61 1.89
C TYR A 403 -21.27 2.89 2.72
N SER A 404 -20.22 3.28 3.44
CA SER A 404 -20.19 4.51 4.23
C SER A 404 -20.34 5.75 3.35
N MET A 405 -19.60 5.84 2.25
CA MET A 405 -19.69 6.95 1.29
C MET A 405 -21.10 7.06 0.66
N SER A 406 -21.74 5.94 0.37
CA SER A 406 -23.09 5.91 -0.18
C SER A 406 -24.14 6.32 0.87
N LYS A 407 -23.97 5.94 2.14
CA LYS A 407 -24.81 6.38 3.25
C LYS A 407 -24.71 7.89 3.50
N ASP A 408 -23.56 8.48 3.19
CA ASP A 408 -23.37 9.94 3.26
C ASP A 408 -23.84 10.66 1.97
N GLY A 409 -24.36 9.92 0.97
CA GLY A 409 -24.86 10.45 -0.31
C GLY A 409 -23.75 10.78 -1.32
N LEU A 410 -22.49 10.42 -1.02
CA LEU A 410 -21.35 10.68 -1.91
C LEU A 410 -21.25 9.67 -3.06
N LEU A 411 -21.83 8.48 -2.90
CA LEU A 411 -21.98 7.47 -3.94
C LEU A 411 -23.47 7.11 -4.13
N PRO A 412 -23.86 6.59 -5.30
CA PRO A 412 -25.22 6.19 -5.56
C PRO A 412 -25.75 5.15 -4.56
N GLU A 413 -27.04 5.16 -4.28
CA GLU A 413 -27.70 4.28 -3.30
C GLU A 413 -27.47 2.78 -3.54
N TRP A 414 -27.26 2.37 -4.81
CA TRP A 414 -26.95 0.98 -5.11
C TRP A 414 -25.65 0.48 -4.45
N ALA A 415 -24.72 1.39 -4.15
CA ALA A 415 -23.46 1.06 -3.46
C ALA A 415 -23.67 0.71 -1.98
N ALA A 416 -24.79 1.13 -1.38
CA ALA A 416 -25.19 0.75 -0.03
C ALA A 416 -26.14 -0.47 0.01
N LYS A 417 -26.45 -1.11 -1.13
CA LYS A 417 -27.36 -2.26 -1.15
C LYS A 417 -26.75 -3.47 -0.43
N VAL A 418 -27.49 -3.95 0.58
CA VAL A 418 -27.14 -5.14 1.37
C VAL A 418 -27.95 -6.32 0.89
N HIS A 419 -27.31 -7.49 0.79
CA HIS A 419 -27.97 -8.74 0.36
C HIS A 419 -29.00 -9.19 1.41
N PRO A 420 -30.28 -9.49 1.02
CA PRO A 420 -31.35 -9.78 2.00
C PRO A 420 -31.04 -10.98 2.90
N LYS A 421 -30.42 -12.04 2.35
CA LYS A 421 -30.10 -13.28 3.07
C LYS A 421 -28.73 -13.24 3.75
N PHE A 422 -27.70 -12.74 3.06
CA PHE A 422 -26.32 -12.80 3.53
C PHE A 422 -25.89 -11.57 4.34
N ARG A 423 -26.65 -10.48 4.26
CA ARG A 423 -26.39 -9.20 4.96
C ARG A 423 -25.02 -8.60 4.66
N THR A 424 -24.52 -8.80 3.44
CA THR A 424 -23.26 -8.24 2.93
C THR A 424 -23.53 -7.19 1.87
N PRO A 425 -22.65 -6.18 1.67
CA PRO A 425 -22.75 -5.19 0.59
C PRO A 425 -22.37 -5.84 -0.75
N TYR A 426 -23.20 -6.74 -1.25
CA TYR A 426 -22.87 -7.68 -2.34
C TYR A 426 -22.54 -6.99 -3.66
N VAL A 427 -23.22 -5.88 -4.00
CA VAL A 427 -23.00 -5.17 -5.28
C VAL A 427 -21.57 -4.61 -5.33
N THR A 428 -21.19 -3.87 -4.31
CA THR A 428 -19.84 -3.29 -4.22
C THR A 428 -18.76 -4.35 -4.02
N THR A 429 -19.07 -5.45 -3.34
CA THR A 429 -18.15 -6.60 -3.22
C THR A 429 -17.89 -7.24 -4.59
N ILE A 430 -18.92 -7.44 -5.43
CA ILE A 430 -18.76 -7.99 -6.79
C ILE A 430 -17.95 -7.03 -7.66
N ILE A 431 -18.25 -5.73 -7.62
CA ILE A 431 -17.53 -4.71 -8.42
C ILE A 431 -16.06 -4.66 -8.01
N THR A 432 -15.80 -4.55 -6.70
CA THR A 432 -14.43 -4.56 -6.16
C THR A 432 -13.69 -5.82 -6.58
N GLY A 433 -14.32 -6.98 -6.39
CA GLY A 433 -13.71 -8.27 -6.73
C GLY A 433 -13.44 -8.43 -8.22
N ALA A 434 -14.31 -7.94 -9.10
CA ALA A 434 -14.09 -7.94 -10.55
C ALA A 434 -12.89 -7.05 -10.92
N ILE A 435 -12.79 -5.86 -10.35
CA ILE A 435 -11.64 -4.97 -10.54
C ILE A 435 -10.36 -5.66 -10.06
N VAL A 436 -10.36 -6.22 -8.85
CA VAL A 436 -9.21 -6.94 -8.27
C VAL A 436 -8.80 -8.11 -9.16
N ALA A 437 -9.75 -8.91 -9.65
CA ALA A 437 -9.47 -10.05 -10.51
C ALA A 437 -8.82 -9.64 -11.84
N ILE A 438 -9.38 -8.61 -12.51
CA ILE A 438 -8.83 -8.08 -13.75
C ILE A 438 -7.41 -7.55 -13.51
N MET A 439 -7.21 -6.78 -12.46
CA MET A 439 -5.90 -6.22 -12.13
C MET A 439 -4.88 -7.32 -11.80
N ALA A 440 -5.26 -8.32 -10.99
CA ALA A 440 -4.39 -9.45 -10.68
C ALA A 440 -4.03 -10.29 -11.92
N GLY A 441 -4.92 -10.34 -12.92
CA GLY A 441 -4.68 -11.03 -14.18
C GLY A 441 -3.73 -10.31 -15.12
N PHE A 442 -3.79 -8.96 -15.17
CA PHE A 442 -3.13 -8.18 -16.22
C PHE A 442 -2.05 -7.22 -15.74
N VAL A 443 -2.02 -6.84 -14.45
CA VAL A 443 -1.09 -5.82 -13.97
C VAL A 443 0.06 -6.45 -13.18
N ARG A 444 1.26 -5.94 -13.40
CA ARG A 444 2.47 -6.40 -12.70
C ARG A 444 2.45 -5.96 -11.24
N ILE A 445 3.04 -6.79 -10.39
CA ILE A 445 3.06 -6.59 -8.93
C ILE A 445 3.79 -5.31 -8.51
N ASP A 446 4.86 -4.92 -9.21
CA ASP A 446 5.62 -3.70 -8.93
C ASP A 446 4.75 -2.45 -9.15
N ILE A 447 4.01 -2.38 -10.27
CA ILE A 447 3.08 -1.28 -10.55
C ILE A 447 1.98 -1.19 -9.48
N LEU A 448 1.40 -2.34 -9.12
CA LEU A 448 0.34 -2.39 -8.10
C LEU A 448 0.86 -1.93 -6.74
N GLY A 449 2.02 -2.44 -6.31
CA GLY A 449 2.62 -2.09 -5.02
C GLY A 449 3.00 -0.61 -4.91
N GLU A 450 3.53 -0.02 -5.98
CA GLU A 450 3.86 1.41 -6.04
C GLU A 450 2.61 2.30 -5.92
N LEU A 451 1.52 1.93 -6.62
CA LEU A 451 0.25 2.66 -6.57
C LEU A 451 -0.38 2.63 -5.18
N VAL A 452 -0.33 1.47 -4.53
CA VAL A 452 -0.81 1.35 -3.15
C VAL A 452 0.05 2.19 -2.21
N SER A 453 1.38 2.11 -2.35
CA SER A 453 2.30 2.88 -1.50
C SER A 453 2.10 4.39 -1.63
N ILE A 454 1.96 4.92 -2.86
CA ILE A 454 1.80 6.36 -3.05
C ILE A 454 0.44 6.86 -2.53
N GLY A 455 -0.63 6.10 -2.74
CA GLY A 455 -1.96 6.42 -2.21
C GLY A 455 -1.96 6.45 -0.69
N THR A 456 -1.51 5.37 -0.05
CA THR A 456 -1.49 5.30 1.42
C THR A 456 -0.58 6.37 2.06
N LEU A 457 0.61 6.63 1.49
CA LEU A 457 1.48 7.73 1.96
C LEU A 457 0.79 9.09 1.81
N PHE A 458 0.04 9.31 0.73
CA PHE A 458 -0.73 10.54 0.54
C PHE A 458 -1.85 10.66 1.59
N ALA A 459 -2.59 9.59 1.87
CA ALA A 459 -3.56 9.56 2.96
C ALA A 459 -2.90 9.88 4.31
N PHE A 460 -1.69 9.38 4.59
CA PHE A 460 -0.96 9.66 5.83
C PHE A 460 -0.58 11.14 5.96
N VAL A 461 -0.19 11.80 4.86
CA VAL A 461 0.02 13.25 4.85
C VAL A 461 -1.26 13.99 5.25
N ILE A 462 -2.40 13.62 4.64
CA ILE A 462 -3.68 14.27 4.93
C ILE A 462 -4.13 14.02 6.37
N VAL A 463 -4.05 12.78 6.84
CA VAL A 463 -4.43 12.40 8.22
C VAL A 463 -3.55 13.13 9.24
N SER A 464 -2.24 13.22 9.00
CA SER A 464 -1.31 13.91 9.90
C SER A 464 -1.64 15.41 10.02
N LEU A 465 -1.90 16.09 8.89
CA LEU A 465 -2.35 17.48 8.90
C LEU A 465 -3.75 17.62 9.53
N GLY A 466 -4.60 16.62 9.33
CA GLY A 466 -5.94 16.54 9.90
C GLY A 466 -5.95 16.55 11.43
N VAL A 467 -5.01 15.85 12.07
CA VAL A 467 -4.85 15.87 13.55
C VAL A 467 -4.62 17.30 14.04
N ILE A 468 -3.77 18.07 13.36
CA ILE A 468 -3.49 19.45 13.73
C ILE A 468 -4.77 20.30 13.57
N ILE A 469 -5.43 20.17 12.43
CA ILE A 469 -6.65 20.94 12.13
C ILE A 469 -7.76 20.61 13.14
N MET A 470 -7.96 19.32 13.46
CA MET A 470 -8.97 18.90 14.44
C MET A 470 -8.72 19.49 15.84
N ARG A 471 -7.46 19.60 16.26
CA ARG A 471 -7.13 20.17 17.57
C ARG A 471 -7.50 21.66 17.68
N TYR A 472 -7.50 22.38 16.56
CA TYR A 472 -7.89 23.78 16.50
C TYR A 472 -9.37 24.00 16.26
N THR A 473 -10.00 23.14 15.45
CA THR A 473 -11.41 23.29 15.09
C THR A 473 -12.36 22.71 16.14
N HIS A 474 -11.90 21.69 16.89
CA HIS A 474 -12.69 21.00 17.92
C HIS A 474 -11.85 20.85 19.21
N PRO A 475 -11.48 21.96 19.88
CA PRO A 475 -10.64 21.92 21.08
C PRO A 475 -11.31 21.20 22.25
N ASP A 476 -12.65 21.24 22.33
CA ASP A 476 -13.46 20.72 23.44
C ASP A 476 -13.67 19.19 23.35
N VAL A 477 -13.33 18.55 22.22
CA VAL A 477 -13.49 17.10 22.09
C VAL A 477 -12.46 16.39 22.93
N GLU A 478 -12.91 15.46 23.79
CA GLU A 478 -12.04 14.62 24.61
C GLU A 478 -11.16 13.71 23.74
N ARG A 479 -9.86 13.70 24.04
CA ARG A 479 -8.85 12.88 23.35
C ARG A 479 -8.20 11.95 24.33
N PRO A 480 -8.66 10.69 24.39
CA PRO A 480 -8.10 9.69 25.32
C PRO A 480 -6.64 9.38 25.02
N PHE A 481 -6.28 9.31 23.74
CA PHE A 481 -4.91 9.22 23.27
C PHE A 481 -4.51 10.50 22.54
N LYS A 482 -3.34 11.04 22.85
CA LYS A 482 -2.81 12.28 22.26
C LYS A 482 -1.46 12.03 21.61
N VAL A 483 -1.31 12.41 20.34
CA VAL A 483 0.01 12.43 19.68
C VAL A 483 0.94 13.34 20.46
N PRO A 484 2.16 12.88 20.80
CA PRO A 484 3.13 13.67 21.55
C PRO A 484 3.60 14.89 20.73
N LEU A 485 4.10 15.92 21.41
CA LEU A 485 4.77 17.09 20.79
C LEU A 485 3.99 17.74 19.61
N SER A 486 2.66 17.71 19.61
CA SER A 486 1.88 18.37 18.57
C SER A 486 1.99 19.90 18.67
N PRO A 487 2.16 20.64 17.55
CA PRO A 487 2.01 20.21 16.15
C PRO A 487 3.25 19.61 15.49
N ALA A 488 4.42 19.63 16.14
CA ALA A 488 5.68 19.21 15.53
C ALA A 488 5.66 17.75 15.05
N PHE A 489 5.15 16.83 15.86
CA PHE A 489 5.13 15.40 15.53
C PHE A 489 4.23 15.07 14.32
N PRO A 490 2.97 15.56 14.22
CA PRO A 490 2.17 15.38 13.01
C PRO A 490 2.79 16.04 11.76
N ILE A 491 3.46 17.19 11.89
CA ILE A 491 4.21 17.81 10.78
C ILE A 491 5.34 16.88 10.34
N LEU A 492 6.12 16.33 11.28
CA LEU A 492 7.18 15.38 10.96
C LEU A 492 6.62 14.13 10.27
N SER A 493 5.46 13.61 10.71
CA SER A 493 4.77 12.50 10.05
C SER A 493 4.41 12.82 8.60
N ALA A 494 3.84 14.00 8.34
CA ALA A 494 3.52 14.44 6.98
C ALA A 494 4.76 14.59 6.11
N LEU A 495 5.83 15.20 6.64
CA LEU A 495 7.11 15.38 5.93
C LEU A 495 7.79 14.04 5.63
N ALA A 496 7.81 13.11 6.58
CA ALA A 496 8.40 11.80 6.41
C ALA A 496 7.64 10.97 5.37
N SER A 497 6.30 11.03 5.37
CA SER A 497 5.46 10.39 4.35
C SER A 497 5.72 10.97 2.96
N ALA A 498 5.78 12.30 2.83
CA ALA A 498 6.09 12.96 1.57
C ALA A 498 7.52 12.67 1.10
N TYR A 499 8.48 12.54 2.02
CA TYR A 499 9.86 12.18 1.70
C TYR A 499 9.91 10.78 1.04
N LEU A 500 9.18 9.79 1.57
CA LEU A 500 9.07 8.48 0.93
C LEU A 500 8.31 8.57 -0.40
N MET A 501 7.21 9.34 -0.50
CA MET A 501 6.52 9.54 -1.78
C MET A 501 7.48 10.03 -2.87
N ASN A 502 8.35 10.97 -2.54
CA ASN A 502 9.36 11.49 -3.48
C ASN A 502 10.39 10.44 -3.91
N GLY A 503 10.54 9.34 -3.16
CA GLY A 503 11.34 8.19 -3.56
C GLY A 503 10.71 7.31 -4.64
N LEU A 504 9.40 7.45 -4.90
CA LEU A 504 8.70 6.68 -5.92
C LEU A 504 8.95 7.22 -7.34
N PRO A 505 8.93 6.35 -8.37
CA PRO A 505 9.09 6.76 -9.77
C PRO A 505 8.08 7.81 -10.21
N LEU A 506 8.47 8.62 -11.19
CA LEU A 506 7.62 9.70 -11.71
C LEU A 506 6.31 9.20 -12.32
N ASP A 507 6.35 8.08 -13.01
CA ASP A 507 5.17 7.46 -13.61
C ASP A 507 4.12 7.06 -12.54
N THR A 508 4.55 6.69 -11.34
CA THR A 508 3.66 6.44 -10.20
C THR A 508 2.97 7.72 -9.73
N TRP A 509 3.67 8.84 -9.70
CA TRP A 509 3.08 10.14 -9.41
C TRP A 509 2.05 10.57 -10.46
N MET A 510 2.34 10.34 -11.73
CA MET A 510 1.40 10.64 -12.82
C MET A 510 0.14 9.79 -12.72
N ARG A 511 0.28 8.50 -12.39
CA ARG A 511 -0.87 7.61 -12.14
C ARG A 511 -1.73 8.11 -10.98
N LEU A 512 -1.11 8.54 -9.86
CA LEU A 512 -1.85 9.11 -8.72
C LEU A 512 -2.62 10.37 -9.15
N ILE A 513 -1.98 11.30 -9.84
CA ILE A 513 -2.64 12.55 -10.26
C ILE A 513 -3.79 12.27 -11.24
N LEU A 514 -3.61 11.36 -12.20
CA LEU A 514 -4.68 10.93 -13.09
C LEU A 514 -5.84 10.29 -12.32
N TRP A 515 -5.52 9.41 -11.36
CA TRP A 515 -6.52 8.78 -10.50
C TRP A 515 -7.33 9.82 -9.71
N MET A 516 -6.65 10.77 -9.08
CA MET A 516 -7.30 11.85 -8.33
C MET A 516 -8.13 12.75 -9.24
N SER A 517 -7.68 13.01 -10.48
CA SER A 517 -8.43 13.80 -11.45
C SER A 517 -9.75 13.11 -11.86
N VAL A 518 -9.74 11.79 -12.02
CA VAL A 518 -10.97 10.99 -12.26
C VAL A 518 -11.92 11.11 -11.05
N GLY A 519 -11.39 10.98 -9.83
CA GLY A 519 -12.17 11.15 -8.61
C GLY A 519 -12.83 12.52 -8.51
N MET A 520 -12.13 13.59 -8.91
CA MET A 520 -12.68 14.96 -8.95
C MET A 520 -13.83 15.09 -9.94
N VAL A 521 -13.71 14.50 -11.13
CA VAL A 521 -14.81 14.49 -12.11
C VAL A 521 -16.05 13.83 -11.51
N ILE A 522 -15.90 12.67 -10.88
CA ILE A 522 -17.02 11.95 -10.25
C ILE A 522 -17.63 12.80 -9.11
N TYR A 523 -16.79 13.43 -8.28
CA TYR A 523 -17.25 14.28 -7.20
C TYR A 523 -18.17 15.41 -7.68
N PHE A 524 -17.74 16.20 -8.64
CA PHE A 524 -18.52 17.33 -9.14
C PHE A 524 -19.69 16.91 -10.05
N ALA A 525 -19.59 15.76 -10.73
CA ALA A 525 -20.67 15.21 -11.53
C ALA A 525 -21.82 14.69 -10.66
N TYR A 526 -21.51 13.99 -9.57
CA TYR A 526 -22.49 13.29 -8.75
C TYR A 526 -22.49 13.73 -7.28
N SER A 527 -21.38 13.50 -6.54
CA SER A 527 -21.32 13.55 -5.07
C SER A 527 -21.69 14.91 -4.51
N TYR A 528 -21.19 15.98 -5.11
CA TYR A 528 -21.48 17.35 -4.69
C TYR A 528 -22.98 17.67 -4.68
N LYS A 529 -23.76 17.05 -5.57
CA LYS A 529 -25.21 17.30 -5.69
C LYS A 529 -26.04 16.44 -4.74
N HIS A 530 -25.57 15.24 -4.39
CA HIS A 530 -26.35 14.22 -3.69
C HIS A 530 -25.96 14.03 -2.22
N SER A 531 -24.91 14.69 -1.76
CA SER A 531 -24.44 14.55 -0.37
C SER A 531 -25.53 14.93 0.65
N HIS A 532 -25.63 14.12 1.69
CA HIS A 532 -26.64 14.30 2.75
C HIS A 532 -26.37 15.53 3.63
N LEU A 533 -25.12 16.02 3.70
CA LEU A 533 -24.85 17.29 4.40
C LEU A 533 -25.58 18.49 3.79
N ALA A 534 -26.02 18.39 2.52
CA ALA A 534 -26.79 19.43 1.86
C ALA A 534 -28.15 19.70 2.51
N PHE A 535 -28.68 18.68 3.20
CA PHE A 535 -30.03 18.71 3.79
C PHE A 535 -30.02 19.01 5.30
N LEU A 536 -28.85 19.15 5.92
CA LEU A 536 -28.75 19.57 7.31
C LEU A 536 -29.14 21.04 7.45
N SER A 537 -29.90 21.37 8.50
CA SER A 537 -30.27 22.75 8.81
C SER A 537 -29.01 23.59 9.07
N SER A 538 -29.11 24.90 8.79
CA SER A 538 -27.99 25.83 9.00
C SER A 538 -27.56 25.94 10.48
N GLU A 539 -28.38 25.48 11.42
CA GLU A 539 -28.06 25.43 12.85
C GLU A 539 -27.24 24.18 13.22
N GLU A 540 -27.57 23.03 12.63
CA GLU A 540 -26.82 21.77 12.86
C GLU A 540 -25.43 21.76 12.20
N ALA A 541 -25.25 22.54 11.14
CA ALA A 541 -23.99 22.64 10.41
C ALA A 541 -23.06 23.76 10.93
N LYS A 542 -23.42 24.46 12.01
CA LYS A 542 -22.57 25.51 12.62
C LYS A 542 -21.38 24.86 13.33
N VAL A 543 -20.25 24.76 12.62
CA VAL A 543 -18.95 24.56 13.27
C VAL A 543 -18.67 25.85 14.09
N LYS A 544 -18.64 25.75 15.41
CA LYS A 544 -18.11 26.81 16.28
C LYS A 544 -16.64 27.00 15.94
N ILE A 545 -16.33 28.00 15.12
CA ILE A 545 -14.93 28.40 14.90
C ILE A 545 -14.54 29.19 16.16
N PRO A 546 -13.55 28.76 16.92
CA PRO A 546 -13.07 29.52 18.06
C PRO A 546 -12.71 30.95 17.60
N GLU A 547 -13.15 31.95 18.34
CA GLU A 547 -12.71 33.34 18.18
C GLU A 547 -11.23 33.43 18.65
N GLY A 548 -10.30 32.96 17.86
CA GLY A 548 -8.89 32.92 18.17
C GLY A 548 -7.99 33.07 16.96
N LYS A 549 -6.69 33.19 17.19
CA LYS A 549 -5.69 33.25 16.12
C LYS A 549 -5.75 31.98 15.29
N VAL A 550 -5.95 32.10 13.98
CA VAL A 550 -5.94 30.98 13.04
C VAL A 550 -4.61 30.24 13.13
N PRO A 551 -4.60 28.90 13.26
CA PRO A 551 -3.36 28.17 13.35
C PRO A 551 -2.58 28.29 12.05
N VAL A 552 -1.33 28.73 12.16
CA VAL A 552 -0.39 28.83 11.04
C VAL A 552 0.24 27.46 10.74
N SER A 553 0.23 26.56 11.72
CA SER A 553 0.94 25.27 11.65
C SER A 553 0.58 24.35 10.47
N PRO A 554 -0.69 24.19 10.03
CA PRO A 554 -0.97 23.38 8.85
C PRO A 554 -0.38 23.98 7.56
N ILE A 555 -0.40 25.32 7.46
CA ILE A 555 0.20 26.03 6.32
C ILE A 555 1.72 25.89 6.33
N VAL A 556 2.33 26.01 7.51
CA VAL A 556 3.77 25.74 7.69
C VAL A 556 4.10 24.32 7.25
N GLY A 557 3.27 23.33 7.60
CA GLY A 557 3.42 21.94 7.13
C GLY A 557 3.47 21.86 5.60
N VAL A 558 2.53 22.49 4.90
CA VAL A 558 2.50 22.49 3.42
C VAL A 558 3.69 23.24 2.82
N ILE A 559 4.08 24.38 3.38
CA ILE A 559 5.28 25.11 2.93
C ILE A 559 6.53 24.23 3.07
N LEU A 560 6.63 23.49 4.18
CA LEU A 560 7.74 22.56 4.39
C LEU A 560 7.70 21.37 3.41
N LEU A 561 6.51 20.85 3.03
CA LEU A 561 6.37 19.83 1.98
C LEU A 561 6.89 20.32 0.63
N ILE A 562 6.55 21.55 0.26
CA ILE A 562 7.03 22.18 -0.97
C ILE A 562 8.56 22.36 -0.90
N ALA A 563 9.07 22.89 0.21
CA ALA A 563 10.51 23.11 0.41
C ALA A 563 11.29 21.78 0.40
N LEU A 564 10.77 20.73 1.03
CA LEU A 564 11.36 19.39 1.03
C LEU A 564 11.47 18.83 -0.39
N THR A 565 10.40 18.96 -1.19
CA THR A 565 10.39 18.49 -2.58
C THR A 565 11.43 19.22 -3.42
N PHE A 566 11.51 20.54 -3.30
CA PHE A 566 12.57 21.32 -3.97
C PHE A 566 13.96 20.90 -3.53
N TRP A 567 14.21 20.80 -2.22
CA TRP A 567 15.51 20.41 -1.69
C TRP A 567 15.94 19.02 -2.18
N GLN A 568 15.03 18.06 -2.19
CA GLN A 568 15.33 16.67 -2.55
C GLN A 568 15.75 16.52 -4.03
N PHE A 569 15.19 17.35 -4.92
CA PHE A 569 15.49 17.30 -6.37
C PHE A 569 16.51 18.32 -6.84
N ALA A 570 16.75 19.40 -6.07
CA ALA A 570 17.74 20.41 -6.41
C ALA A 570 19.17 19.86 -6.52
N PHE A 571 19.48 18.82 -5.76
CA PHE A 571 20.82 18.23 -5.66
C PHE A 571 20.96 16.87 -6.36
N THR A 572 19.99 16.47 -7.19
CA THR A 572 20.13 15.26 -7.99
C THR A 572 21.01 15.50 -9.22
N ASN A 573 21.84 14.51 -9.59
CA ASN A 573 22.71 14.58 -10.77
C ASN A 573 21.95 14.29 -12.10
N GLN A 574 20.65 14.50 -12.13
CA GLN A 574 19.83 14.30 -13.32
C GLN A 574 19.92 15.49 -14.29
N PRO A 575 19.63 15.30 -15.60
CA PRO A 575 19.54 16.38 -16.57
C PRO A 575 18.56 17.48 -16.11
N ALA A 576 18.91 18.75 -16.38
CA ALA A 576 18.13 19.89 -15.88
C ALA A 576 16.65 19.86 -16.29
N MET A 577 16.35 19.47 -17.51
CA MET A 577 14.96 19.34 -18.02
C MET A 577 14.18 18.29 -17.24
N GLN A 578 14.77 17.11 -17.00
CA GLN A 578 14.15 16.04 -16.22
C GLN A 578 13.85 16.50 -14.80
N ARG A 579 14.82 17.16 -14.12
CA ARG A 579 14.61 17.73 -12.77
C ARG A 579 13.44 18.71 -12.73
N ILE A 580 13.33 19.60 -13.72
CA ILE A 580 12.26 20.59 -13.79
C ILE A 580 10.90 19.90 -13.93
N VAL A 581 10.76 18.95 -14.87
CA VAL A 581 9.51 18.23 -15.13
C VAL A 581 9.11 17.42 -13.88
N GLU A 582 10.03 16.65 -13.31
CA GLU A 582 9.78 15.84 -12.13
C GLU A 582 9.36 16.68 -10.92
N THR A 583 10.08 17.79 -10.67
CA THR A 583 9.75 18.69 -9.57
C THR A 583 8.40 19.35 -9.77
N SER A 584 8.10 19.81 -10.98
CA SER A 584 6.83 20.48 -11.29
C SER A 584 5.61 19.57 -11.08
N ILE A 585 5.68 18.31 -11.50
CA ILE A 585 4.61 17.34 -11.32
C ILE A 585 4.34 17.09 -9.82
N ARG A 586 5.39 16.89 -9.04
CA ARG A 586 5.26 16.66 -7.58
C ARG A 586 4.74 17.89 -6.85
N LEU A 587 5.21 19.08 -7.23
CA LEU A 587 4.74 20.32 -6.63
C LEU A 587 3.28 20.62 -6.92
N PHE A 588 2.75 20.22 -8.06
CA PHE A 588 1.35 20.40 -8.39
C PHE A 588 0.43 19.81 -7.31
N LEU A 589 0.72 18.60 -6.83
CA LEU A 589 -0.04 17.96 -5.75
C LEU A 589 0.02 18.76 -4.45
N TRP A 590 1.23 19.18 -4.05
CA TRP A 590 1.42 19.93 -2.79
C TRP A 590 0.82 21.33 -2.84
N LEU A 591 0.88 22.01 -3.99
CA LEU A 591 0.22 23.30 -4.19
C LEU A 591 -1.29 23.16 -4.11
N THR A 592 -1.87 22.13 -4.71
CA THR A 592 -3.31 21.83 -4.61
C THR A 592 -3.72 21.57 -3.16
N LEU A 593 -2.94 20.77 -2.43
CA LEU A 593 -3.13 20.54 -0.99
C LEU A 593 -3.00 21.84 -0.19
N GLY A 594 -2.02 22.69 -0.53
CA GLY A 594 -1.81 23.98 0.11
C GLY A 594 -2.98 24.95 -0.04
N VAL A 595 -3.53 25.05 -1.25
CA VAL A 595 -4.74 25.83 -1.53
C VAL A 595 -5.91 25.30 -0.70
N MET A 596 -6.08 23.98 -0.64
CA MET A 596 -7.12 23.35 0.16
C MET A 596 -6.96 23.62 1.66
N VAL A 597 -5.75 23.47 2.21
CA VAL A 597 -5.44 23.77 3.62
C VAL A 597 -5.66 25.26 3.91
N TYR A 598 -5.29 26.15 2.99
CA TYR A 598 -5.55 27.58 3.12
C TYR A 598 -7.06 27.87 3.23
N PHE A 599 -7.89 27.30 2.36
CA PHE A 599 -9.33 27.47 2.44
C PHE A 599 -9.94 26.86 3.72
N LEU A 600 -9.41 25.72 4.18
CA LEU A 600 -9.83 25.12 5.44
C LEU A 600 -9.54 25.99 6.66
N THR A 601 -8.43 26.72 6.64
CA THR A 601 -7.99 27.53 7.79
C THR A 601 -8.48 28.97 7.73
N TYR A 602 -8.41 29.62 6.57
CA TYR A 602 -8.72 31.06 6.41
C TYR A 602 -10.04 31.35 5.66
N GLY A 603 -10.38 30.53 4.67
CA GLY A 603 -11.55 30.76 3.80
C GLY A 603 -12.89 30.41 4.46
N ARG A 604 -12.88 29.70 5.58
CA ARG A 604 -14.10 29.23 6.27
C ARG A 604 -15.05 30.37 6.69
N LYS A 605 -14.49 31.55 7.03
CA LYS A 605 -15.29 32.75 7.39
C LYS A 605 -16.09 33.34 6.21
N GLN A 606 -15.65 33.13 4.97
CA GLN A 606 -16.28 33.68 3.77
C GLN A 606 -17.29 32.74 3.10
N LEU A 607 -17.29 31.45 3.45
CA LEU A 607 -18.08 30.41 2.81
C LEU A 607 -19.38 30.07 3.58
N THR A 608 -19.97 31.03 4.29
CA THR A 608 -21.16 30.83 5.14
C THR A 608 -22.49 30.70 4.38
N SER A 609 -22.51 30.73 3.05
CA SER A 609 -23.71 30.50 2.26
C SER A 609 -23.98 29.00 2.06
N TYR A 610 -25.06 28.52 2.66
CA TYR A 610 -25.42 27.08 2.68
C TYR A 610 -26.21 26.61 1.45
N ALA A 611 -26.52 27.50 0.49
CA ALA A 611 -27.18 27.09 -0.75
C ALA A 611 -26.15 26.43 -1.70
N ARG A 612 -26.43 25.20 -2.11
CA ARG A 612 -25.62 24.55 -3.18
C ARG A 612 -25.84 25.29 -4.49
N ASP A 613 -24.87 26.07 -4.89
CA ASP A 613 -24.90 26.73 -6.18
C ASP A 613 -24.60 25.68 -7.28
N GLN A 614 -25.58 25.43 -8.14
CA GLN A 614 -25.44 24.57 -9.30
C GLN A 614 -24.27 25.02 -10.22
N ARG A 615 -23.96 26.33 -10.19
CA ARG A 615 -22.80 26.88 -10.92
C ARG A 615 -21.48 26.36 -10.38
N VAL A 616 -21.34 26.19 -9.06
CA VAL A 616 -20.13 25.61 -8.46
C VAL A 616 -19.95 24.16 -8.90
N ALA A 617 -21.03 23.38 -8.98
CA ALA A 617 -20.98 22.02 -9.52
C ALA A 617 -20.54 22.00 -10.98
N LEU A 618 -21.12 22.90 -11.81
CA LEU A 618 -20.81 22.99 -13.22
C LEU A 618 -19.37 23.45 -13.47
N TYR A 619 -18.93 24.53 -12.80
CA TYR A 619 -17.57 25.04 -12.93
C TYR A 619 -16.55 24.05 -12.38
N GLY A 620 -16.83 23.40 -11.26
CA GLY A 620 -15.99 22.34 -10.69
C GLY A 620 -15.87 21.16 -11.65
N LEU A 621 -16.97 20.73 -12.28
CA LEU A 621 -16.96 19.67 -13.28
C LEU A 621 -16.14 20.06 -14.51
N ILE A 622 -16.36 21.26 -15.06
CA ILE A 622 -15.59 21.75 -16.23
C ILE A 622 -14.11 21.83 -15.88
N ALA A 623 -13.76 22.42 -14.73
CA ALA A 623 -12.36 22.51 -14.29
C ALA A 623 -11.72 21.13 -14.10
N SER A 624 -12.47 20.16 -13.54
CA SER A 624 -11.99 18.79 -13.35
C SER A 624 -11.80 18.05 -14.67
N LEU A 625 -12.69 18.23 -15.65
CA LEU A 625 -12.56 17.65 -16.99
C LEU A 625 -11.37 18.26 -17.74
N VAL A 626 -11.17 19.58 -17.66
CA VAL A 626 -10.00 20.25 -18.25
C VAL A 626 -8.72 19.75 -17.59
N ASN A 627 -8.69 19.65 -16.27
CA ASN A 627 -7.56 19.11 -15.51
C ASN A 627 -7.24 17.67 -15.95
N LEU A 628 -8.25 16.81 -16.04
CA LEU A 628 -8.08 15.43 -16.49
C LEU A 628 -7.53 15.37 -17.93
N ALA A 629 -8.07 16.18 -18.85
CA ALA A 629 -7.60 16.25 -20.24
C ALA A 629 -6.13 16.72 -20.32
N VAL A 630 -5.75 17.73 -19.54
CA VAL A 630 -4.37 18.20 -19.45
C VAL A 630 -3.45 17.08 -18.98
N TRP A 631 -3.83 16.37 -17.89
CA TRP A 631 -2.99 15.30 -17.38
C TRP A 631 -2.93 14.06 -18.26
N ILE A 632 -4.00 13.74 -19.00
CA ILE A 632 -3.95 12.72 -20.06
C ILE A 632 -2.96 13.14 -21.15
N GLY A 633 -2.98 14.40 -21.56
CA GLY A 633 -2.02 14.91 -22.54
C GLY A 633 -0.58 14.88 -22.04
N VAL A 634 -0.34 15.28 -20.78
CA VAL A 634 0.99 15.21 -20.14
C VAL A 634 1.46 13.74 -20.03
N ALA A 635 0.58 12.82 -19.64
CA ALA A 635 0.89 11.40 -19.56
C ALA A 635 1.24 10.83 -20.93
N TYR A 636 0.45 11.14 -21.95
CA TYR A 636 0.72 10.71 -23.34
C TYR A 636 2.08 11.22 -23.82
N TRP A 637 2.34 12.52 -23.66
CA TRP A 637 3.64 13.12 -24.01
C TRP A 637 4.80 12.46 -23.27
N PHE A 638 4.64 12.23 -21.95
CA PHE A 638 5.64 11.55 -21.13
C PHE A 638 5.93 10.13 -21.63
N TRP A 639 4.88 9.36 -21.96
CA TRP A 639 5.03 8.00 -22.48
C TRP A 639 5.70 7.95 -23.85
N GLU A 640 5.41 8.91 -24.72
CA GLU A 640 6.02 9.03 -26.03
C GLU A 640 7.53 9.33 -25.92
N HIS A 641 7.93 10.21 -25.00
CA HIS A 641 9.32 10.62 -24.78
C HIS A 641 10.00 9.84 -23.64
N TYR A 642 9.37 8.81 -23.10
CA TYR A 642 9.91 8.06 -21.95
C TYR A 642 11.29 7.47 -22.23
N ALA A 643 11.50 6.91 -23.43
CA ALA A 643 12.77 6.32 -23.84
C ALA A 643 13.88 7.37 -23.97
N GLU A 644 13.55 8.59 -24.43
CA GLU A 644 14.49 9.70 -24.55
C GLU A 644 14.86 10.25 -23.16
N LEU A 645 13.89 10.36 -22.26
CA LEU A 645 14.08 10.87 -20.89
C LEU A 645 14.88 9.90 -20.01
N HIS A 646 14.84 8.60 -20.29
CA HIS A 646 15.46 7.54 -19.50
C HIS A 646 16.57 6.78 -20.23
N GLY A 647 17.18 7.39 -21.27
CA GLY A 647 18.34 6.82 -21.97
C GLY A 647 18.07 5.51 -22.72
N GLY A 648 16.85 5.32 -23.23
CA GLY A 648 16.50 4.17 -24.09
C GLY A 648 16.21 2.85 -23.35
N ILE A 649 16.11 2.86 -22.04
CA ILE A 649 15.75 1.68 -21.24
C ILE A 649 14.21 1.61 -21.12
N ARG A 650 13.61 0.65 -21.83
CA ARG A 650 12.22 0.22 -21.60
C ARG A 650 12.18 -1.03 -20.75
#